data_4c412e1fa1a3770630eb273fb7727d7e
#
_entry.id   4c412e1fa1a3770630eb273fb7727d7e
#
_cell.length_a   1.000
_cell.length_b   1.000
_cell.length_c   1.000
_cell.angle_alpha   90.00
_cell.angle_beta   90.00
_cell.angle_gamma   90.00
#
_symmetry.space_group_name_H-M   'P 1'
#
loop_
_entity.id
_entity.type
_entity.pdbx_description
1 polymer ?
#
loop_
_entity_poly.entity_id
_entity_poly.type
_entity_poly.pdbx_seq_one_letter_code
_entity_poly.pdbx_strand_id
1 'polypeptide(L)'
;MSDVTRRDFVGGTLIGSGASLLTMAAPAALVADQAKAQTTGLPMTGLGPEWTGPGGSGDYAGFNGNTHHVVNAAHGAIRNQRMDPKLDSAVETGEVYDVVIVGAGISGLCAAYVIRSQRPEAKILMLDQHGIFGGEAKANMFEVDGHHLEGPQGSTGIVVPFRHARSAGMYTHWAKELGYPEDFTFQKAQNLSQPIKVPEDVWTPMMVAWERADTAFFYPGKGMVKNPWHNAFKDAPISDKARIALMEIELFRNPPERDDWEKWLDSMTYKQFLLDVVGVDPAVIDEVTAYYDPIACCMGCGLGCDVISAYSAYNFLMPGTIAYYRYQNEGADPTDTIYLATFPGGNAIAARKFLKMSNPDAIEGADTLYDVWKGKVRWDMLDRPGQPHRLRLQSTVVEVRHEGRPDRASHARVTYMQGEKLYRVHAKAVICAGQQHANKHICRDLPPEYHEAMNAFQHASILTLNIALRNWRFLDKLGVACVRWFEGFGWWTGLRRNLILDGHETQPLDPDKPFVLTQYIPFPQPGVPFPECCTAARMQLFSMSFADIEAASREQLTKMFGPYGFDWDRDVAGVVANRQGHAYFVGTPGFFFGKDGKLAPKDVLQKPFHRIAFSHSELSGAQMWETAAEEGERAAKQVLALI
;
A
#
# COMPACT_ATOMS: atom_id res chain seq x y z
N MET A 1 -8.48 -26.87 -16.24
CA MET A 1 -9.66 -26.07 -15.97
C MET A 1 -9.99 -26.29 -14.52
N SER A 2 -9.50 -25.48 -13.65
CA SER A 2 -9.98 -25.49 -12.27
C SER A 2 -9.50 -24.23 -11.63
N ASP A 3 -10.41 -23.50 -11.21
CA ASP A 3 -10.49 -22.75 -9.98
C ASP A 3 -9.84 -21.34 -9.89
N VAL A 4 -9.76 -20.54 -10.98
CA VAL A 4 -10.57 -19.33 -10.94
C VAL A 4 -11.96 -19.88 -11.13
N THR A 5 -12.71 -20.05 -10.08
CA THR A 5 -13.93 -20.82 -10.18
C THR A 5 -14.88 -20.10 -11.13
N ARG A 6 -15.77 -20.84 -11.77
CA ARG A 6 -16.94 -20.26 -12.45
C ARG A 6 -17.64 -19.18 -11.59
N ARG A 7 -17.51 -19.25 -10.28
CA ARG A 7 -17.94 -18.26 -9.30
C ARG A 7 -17.18 -16.94 -9.38
N ASP A 8 -15.86 -16.97 -9.52
CA ASP A 8 -15.05 -15.74 -9.61
C ASP A 8 -15.31 -15.02 -10.95
N PHE A 9 -15.63 -15.79 -11.99
CA PHE A 9 -16.00 -15.25 -13.30
C PHE A 9 -17.47 -14.76 -13.35
N VAL A 10 -18.42 -15.50 -12.80
CA VAL A 10 -19.84 -15.15 -12.80
C VAL A 10 -20.12 -14.00 -11.83
N GLY A 11 -19.43 -13.92 -10.69
CA GLY A 11 -19.51 -12.77 -9.77
C GLY A 11 -19.09 -11.47 -10.44
N GLY A 12 -17.99 -11.49 -11.22
CA GLY A 12 -17.50 -10.30 -11.92
C GLY A 12 -18.36 -9.83 -13.09
N THR A 13 -19.12 -10.74 -13.72
CA THR A 13 -19.95 -10.43 -14.90
C THR A 13 -21.38 -10.02 -14.55
N LEU A 14 -21.91 -10.40 -13.39
CA LEU A 14 -23.30 -10.13 -13.00
C LEU A 14 -23.50 -8.79 -12.25
N ILE A 15 -22.42 -8.14 -11.80
CA ILE A 15 -22.50 -6.91 -11.00
C ILE A 15 -22.40 -5.63 -11.86
N GLY A 16 -22.13 -5.76 -13.16
CA GLY A 16 -21.96 -4.63 -14.08
C GLY A 16 -23.25 -3.95 -14.60
N SER A 17 -24.43 -4.28 -14.10
CA SER A 17 -25.69 -3.84 -14.72
C SER A 17 -26.46 -2.75 -13.98
N GLY A 18 -25.85 -2.03 -13.05
CA GLY A 18 -26.57 -1.04 -12.23
C GLY A 18 -26.00 0.37 -12.11
N ALA A 19 -24.80 0.62 -12.60
CA ALA A 19 -24.24 1.97 -12.63
C ALA A 19 -23.73 2.25 -14.04
N SER A 20 -23.98 3.46 -14.55
CA SER A 20 -23.43 3.96 -15.81
C SER A 20 -21.92 4.17 -15.69
N LEU A 21 -21.22 3.11 -15.39
CA LEU A 21 -19.79 3.02 -15.54
C LEU A 21 -19.52 2.66 -16.99
N LEU A 22 -18.61 3.36 -17.62
CA LEU A 22 -17.95 2.91 -18.83
C LEU A 22 -17.71 1.41 -18.70
N THR A 23 -18.57 0.61 -19.34
CA THR A 23 -18.35 -0.81 -19.52
C THR A 23 -17.17 -0.96 -20.48
N MET A 24 -15.96 -0.76 -19.98
CA MET A 24 -14.80 -1.37 -20.62
C MET A 24 -14.96 -2.87 -20.38
N ALA A 25 -15.60 -3.54 -21.32
CA ALA A 25 -15.56 -4.99 -21.40
C ALA A 25 -14.08 -5.35 -21.53
N ALA A 26 -13.47 -5.84 -20.46
CA ALA A 26 -12.16 -6.45 -20.58
C ALA A 26 -12.27 -7.52 -21.67
N PRO A 27 -11.39 -7.55 -22.65
CA PRO A 27 -11.43 -8.59 -23.67
C PRO A 27 -11.39 -9.94 -22.97
N ALA A 28 -12.37 -10.79 -23.21
CA ALA A 28 -12.42 -12.15 -22.69
C ALA A 28 -11.11 -12.93 -23.00
N ALA A 29 -10.37 -12.50 -24.01
CA ALA A 29 -9.04 -12.94 -24.36
C ALA A 29 -8.00 -12.71 -23.23
N LEU A 30 -8.02 -11.58 -22.52
CA LEU A 30 -7.01 -11.29 -21.47
C LEU A 30 -7.18 -12.21 -20.27
N VAL A 31 -8.44 -12.49 -19.87
CA VAL A 31 -8.74 -13.45 -18.79
C VAL A 31 -8.43 -14.89 -19.26
N ALA A 32 -8.67 -15.20 -20.54
CA ALA A 32 -8.35 -16.49 -21.12
C ALA A 32 -6.83 -16.71 -21.28
N ASP A 33 -6.06 -15.68 -21.61
CA ASP A 33 -4.60 -15.75 -21.70
C ASP A 33 -3.94 -15.81 -20.32
N GLN A 34 -4.48 -15.12 -19.32
CA GLN A 34 -4.05 -15.29 -17.93
C GLN A 34 -4.37 -16.71 -17.41
N ALA A 35 -5.52 -17.26 -17.76
CA ALA A 35 -5.89 -18.63 -17.43
C ALA A 35 -4.99 -19.65 -18.18
N LYS A 36 -4.62 -19.37 -19.44
CA LYS A 36 -3.68 -20.19 -20.22
C LYS A 36 -2.25 -20.08 -19.68
N ALA A 37 -1.80 -18.88 -19.29
CA ALA A 37 -0.49 -18.68 -18.65
C ALA A 37 -0.38 -19.48 -17.33
N GLN A 38 -1.48 -19.63 -16.59
CA GLN A 38 -1.55 -20.47 -15.40
C GLN A 38 -1.44 -21.97 -15.70
N THR A 39 -1.81 -22.40 -16.89
CA THR A 39 -1.85 -23.84 -17.26
C THR A 39 -0.65 -24.32 -18.05
N THR A 40 0.12 -23.43 -18.67
CA THR A 40 1.18 -23.79 -19.63
C THR A 40 2.60 -23.68 -19.07
N GLY A 41 2.78 -23.25 -17.83
CA GLY A 41 4.12 -23.07 -17.24
C GLY A 41 4.98 -22.08 -18.05
N LEU A 42 4.35 -21.08 -18.67
CA LEU A 42 5.06 -20.06 -19.44
C LEU A 42 6.15 -19.39 -18.58
N PRO A 43 7.31 -19.12 -19.15
CA PRO A 43 8.38 -18.43 -18.43
C PRO A 43 7.85 -17.11 -17.89
N MET A 44 8.10 -16.86 -16.61
CA MET A 44 7.60 -15.74 -15.83
C MET A 44 8.17 -14.37 -16.25
N THR A 45 8.59 -14.24 -17.48
CA THR A 45 9.34 -13.11 -18.03
C THR A 45 8.56 -12.30 -19.07
N GLY A 46 7.27 -12.41 -19.19
CA GLY A 46 6.74 -11.76 -20.35
C GLY A 46 5.42 -11.06 -20.24
N LEU A 47 5.16 -9.97 -19.77
CA LEU A 47 4.13 -8.95 -20.01
C LEU A 47 4.54 -7.60 -19.37
N GLY A 48 5.83 -7.32 -19.20
CA GLY A 48 6.29 -6.12 -18.53
C GLY A 48 5.60 -4.84 -19.04
N PRO A 49 5.79 -4.47 -20.31
CA PRO A 49 5.19 -3.24 -20.88
C PRO A 49 3.66 -3.32 -21.03
N GLU A 50 3.10 -4.49 -21.31
CA GLU A 50 1.65 -4.70 -21.45
C GLU A 50 0.94 -4.69 -20.09
N TRP A 51 1.68 -4.92 -19.00
CA TRP A 51 1.16 -4.97 -17.64
C TRP A 51 1.31 -3.65 -16.90
N THR A 52 2.48 -3.03 -16.96
CA THR A 52 2.82 -1.85 -16.14
C THR A 52 3.26 -0.63 -16.96
N GLY A 53 3.34 -0.72 -18.27
CA GLY A 53 3.93 0.26 -19.16
C GLY A 53 5.45 0.11 -19.30
N PRO A 54 6.16 1.14 -19.80
CA PRO A 54 7.60 1.08 -20.09
C PRO A 54 8.52 0.76 -18.91
N GLY A 55 8.01 0.80 -17.69
CA GLY A 55 8.71 0.30 -16.51
C GLY A 55 9.57 1.30 -15.76
N GLY A 56 9.74 2.53 -16.26
CA GLY A 56 10.59 3.53 -15.65
C GLY A 56 12.09 3.27 -15.83
N SER A 57 12.92 3.88 -14.99
CA SER A 57 14.39 3.78 -15.01
C SER A 57 14.96 3.36 -13.64
N GLY A 58 16.28 3.22 -13.55
CA GLY A 58 17.01 2.93 -12.32
C GLY A 58 16.79 1.52 -11.76
N ASP A 59 17.10 1.33 -10.49
CA ASP A 59 17.07 0.03 -9.80
C ASP A 59 15.65 -0.61 -9.79
N TYR A 60 14.62 0.21 -9.83
CA TYR A 60 13.21 -0.23 -9.79
C TYR A 60 12.60 -0.50 -11.16
N ALA A 61 13.37 -0.29 -12.26
CA ALA A 61 12.86 -0.49 -13.62
C ALA A 61 12.31 -1.91 -13.82
N GLY A 62 11.05 -2.01 -14.26
CA GLY A 62 10.38 -3.29 -14.47
C GLY A 62 9.83 -3.97 -13.21
N PHE A 63 10.02 -3.40 -12.00
CA PHE A 63 9.54 -3.98 -10.74
C PHE A 63 8.37 -3.19 -10.13
N ASN A 64 7.42 -2.82 -10.96
CA ASN A 64 6.33 -1.90 -10.64
C ASN A 64 5.14 -2.65 -10.04
N GLY A 65 4.71 -2.25 -8.84
CA GLY A 65 3.61 -2.87 -8.11
C GLY A 65 3.74 -4.39 -8.00
N ASN A 66 2.63 -5.10 -8.10
CA ASN A 66 2.61 -6.54 -8.29
C ASN A 66 2.86 -6.85 -9.77
N THR A 67 4.06 -7.27 -10.12
CA THR A 67 4.41 -7.66 -11.49
C THR A 67 3.64 -8.91 -11.91
N HIS A 68 3.49 -9.12 -13.21
CA HIS A 68 2.85 -10.33 -13.73
C HIS A 68 3.53 -11.62 -13.22
N HIS A 69 4.87 -11.59 -13.08
CA HIS A 69 5.65 -12.68 -12.48
C HIS A 69 5.17 -13.01 -11.06
N VAL A 70 5.04 -12.00 -10.19
CA VAL A 70 4.62 -12.17 -8.80
C VAL A 70 3.20 -12.69 -8.70
N VAL A 71 2.27 -12.14 -9.52
CA VAL A 71 0.88 -12.61 -9.55
C VAL A 71 0.81 -14.07 -9.99
N ASN A 72 1.54 -14.46 -11.04
CA ASN A 72 1.57 -15.84 -11.49
C ASN A 72 2.21 -16.78 -10.48
N ALA A 73 3.30 -16.38 -9.83
CA ALA A 73 3.92 -17.18 -8.78
C ALA A 73 2.95 -17.41 -7.60
N ALA A 74 2.25 -16.37 -7.16
CA ALA A 74 1.27 -16.47 -6.08
C ALA A 74 0.10 -17.41 -6.45
N HIS A 75 -0.51 -17.21 -7.61
CA HIS A 75 -1.67 -18.01 -8.02
C HIS A 75 -1.30 -19.39 -8.61
N GLY A 76 -0.15 -19.51 -9.25
CA GLY A 76 0.33 -20.75 -9.88
C GLY A 76 1.05 -21.71 -8.93
N ALA A 77 1.71 -21.20 -7.90
CA ALA A 77 2.52 -22.02 -7.00
C ALA A 77 2.04 -22.01 -5.54
N ILE A 78 1.73 -20.83 -4.97
CA ILE A 78 1.40 -20.69 -3.56
C ILE A 78 -0.05 -21.09 -3.29
N ARG A 79 -1.00 -20.51 -4.02
CA ARG A 79 -2.44 -20.68 -3.78
C ARG A 79 -2.86 -22.14 -3.85
N ASN A 80 -3.64 -22.59 -2.85
CA ASN A 80 -4.15 -23.95 -2.75
C ASN A 80 -3.06 -25.03 -2.76
N GLN A 81 -1.85 -24.68 -2.32
CA GLN A 81 -0.75 -25.64 -2.15
C GLN A 81 -0.40 -26.39 -3.45
N ARG A 82 -0.48 -25.70 -4.58
CA ARG A 82 -0.32 -26.31 -5.92
C ARG A 82 1.01 -27.03 -6.14
N MET A 83 2.05 -26.64 -5.37
CA MET A 83 3.37 -27.26 -5.49
C MET A 83 3.54 -28.51 -4.63
N ASP A 84 2.58 -28.87 -3.80
CA ASP A 84 2.68 -30.04 -2.89
C ASP A 84 3.06 -31.36 -3.62
N PRO A 85 2.49 -31.67 -4.80
CA PRO A 85 2.89 -32.89 -5.52
C PRO A 85 4.36 -32.91 -5.99
N LYS A 86 5.02 -31.74 -5.98
CA LYS A 86 6.41 -31.56 -6.44
C LYS A 86 7.40 -31.38 -5.29
N LEU A 87 6.94 -31.24 -4.03
CA LEU A 87 7.81 -30.94 -2.90
C LEU A 87 8.90 -32.00 -2.67
N ASP A 88 8.63 -33.28 -2.99
CA ASP A 88 9.62 -34.35 -2.86
C ASP A 88 10.76 -34.23 -3.89
N SER A 89 10.56 -33.47 -4.98
CA SER A 89 11.60 -33.20 -5.98
C SER A 89 12.49 -32.00 -5.63
N ALA A 90 12.27 -31.35 -4.48
CA ALA A 90 13.07 -30.22 -4.06
C ALA A 90 14.53 -30.61 -3.84
N VAL A 91 15.42 -29.81 -4.38
CA VAL A 91 16.87 -29.98 -4.23
C VAL A 91 17.24 -29.53 -2.81
N GLU A 92 17.80 -30.45 -2.04
CA GLU A 92 18.40 -30.13 -0.75
C GLU A 92 19.68 -29.32 -0.99
N THR A 93 19.70 -28.05 -0.56
CA THR A 93 20.86 -27.17 -0.78
C THR A 93 22.00 -27.46 0.17
N GLY A 94 21.71 -28.13 1.30
CA GLY A 94 22.64 -28.29 2.43
C GLY A 94 22.86 -27.01 3.24
N GLU A 95 22.18 -25.91 2.90
CA GLU A 95 22.26 -24.65 3.62
C GLU A 95 21.41 -24.71 4.90
N VAL A 96 22.05 -24.35 6.02
CA VAL A 96 21.40 -24.25 7.34
C VAL A 96 21.61 -22.84 7.89
N TYR A 97 20.51 -22.19 8.26
CA TYR A 97 20.48 -20.83 8.77
C TYR A 97 20.03 -20.77 10.23
N ASP A 98 20.41 -19.74 10.95
CA ASP A 98 19.80 -19.45 12.23
C ASP A 98 18.36 -18.96 12.03
N VAL A 99 18.15 -18.06 11.07
CA VAL A 99 16.81 -17.57 10.73
C VAL A 99 16.62 -17.52 9.21
N VAL A 100 15.48 -18.01 8.74
CA VAL A 100 14.96 -17.71 7.39
C VAL A 100 13.81 -16.72 7.52
N ILE A 101 13.86 -15.61 6.73
CA ILE A 101 12.83 -14.60 6.68
C ILE A 101 12.15 -14.68 5.31
N VAL A 102 10.83 -14.88 5.30
CA VAL A 102 10.02 -14.98 4.10
C VAL A 102 9.37 -13.63 3.81
N GLY A 103 9.91 -12.92 2.83
CA GLY A 103 9.53 -11.56 2.44
C GLY A 103 10.60 -10.53 2.83
N ALA A 104 11.02 -9.72 1.86
CA ALA A 104 11.94 -8.60 2.02
C ALA A 104 11.26 -7.24 1.87
N GLY A 105 10.02 -7.11 2.36
CA GLY A 105 9.37 -5.84 2.65
C GLY A 105 9.99 -5.20 3.90
N ILE A 106 9.54 -4.00 4.28
CA ILE A 106 10.09 -3.27 5.45
C ILE A 106 10.09 -4.14 6.71
N SER A 107 9.04 -4.92 6.94
CA SER A 107 8.93 -5.80 8.10
C SER A 107 10.04 -6.86 8.15
N GLY A 108 10.29 -7.56 7.03
CA GLY A 108 11.37 -8.55 6.94
C GLY A 108 12.77 -7.93 7.00
N LEU A 109 12.97 -6.78 6.34
CA LEU A 109 14.24 -6.04 6.36
C LEU A 109 14.56 -5.49 7.76
N CYS A 110 13.56 -4.96 8.47
CA CYS A 110 13.70 -4.53 9.86
C CYS A 110 14.04 -5.72 10.77
N ALA A 111 13.34 -6.85 10.61
CA ALA A 111 13.64 -8.05 11.39
C ALA A 111 15.08 -8.52 11.18
N ALA A 112 15.57 -8.53 9.94
CA ALA A 112 16.97 -8.88 9.64
C ALA A 112 17.95 -7.92 10.32
N TYR A 113 17.68 -6.61 10.28
CA TYR A 113 18.50 -5.62 10.96
C TYR A 113 18.50 -5.82 12.49
N VAL A 114 17.35 -6.03 13.11
CA VAL A 114 17.25 -6.24 14.56
C VAL A 114 18.02 -7.50 14.99
N ILE A 115 17.90 -8.60 14.23
CA ILE A 115 18.65 -9.82 14.53
C ILE A 115 20.16 -9.55 14.41
N ARG A 116 20.60 -8.89 13.33
CA ARG A 116 22.00 -8.53 13.15
C ARG A 116 22.56 -7.67 14.27
N SER A 117 21.81 -6.66 14.69
CA SER A 117 22.28 -5.75 15.74
C SER A 117 22.53 -6.45 17.08
N GLN A 118 21.78 -7.54 17.35
CA GLN A 118 21.88 -8.31 18.59
C GLN A 118 22.74 -9.59 18.47
N ARG A 119 22.84 -10.15 17.26
CA ARG A 119 23.58 -11.36 16.90
C ARG A 119 24.28 -11.18 15.56
N PRO A 120 25.40 -10.42 15.51
CA PRO A 120 26.09 -10.11 14.24
C PRO A 120 26.55 -11.34 13.45
N GLU A 121 26.80 -12.46 14.15
CA GLU A 121 27.23 -13.73 13.59
C GLU A 121 26.08 -14.62 13.09
N ALA A 122 24.82 -14.28 13.41
CA ALA A 122 23.68 -15.10 13.02
C ALA A 122 23.58 -15.18 11.48
N LYS A 123 23.39 -16.41 11.00
CA LYS A 123 23.19 -16.66 9.57
C LYS A 123 21.73 -16.45 9.22
N ILE A 124 21.46 -15.43 8.41
CA ILE A 124 20.11 -15.05 7.97
C ILE A 124 20.01 -15.22 6.47
N LEU A 125 18.91 -15.85 6.01
CA LEU A 125 18.49 -15.82 4.62
C LEU A 125 17.13 -15.17 4.50
N MET A 126 17.04 -14.07 3.77
CA MET A 126 15.77 -13.51 3.32
C MET A 126 15.43 -14.09 1.94
N LEU A 127 14.17 -14.51 1.74
CA LEU A 127 13.63 -15.01 0.48
C LEU A 127 12.50 -14.09 0.03
N ASP A 128 12.61 -13.52 -1.18
CA ASP A 128 11.54 -12.68 -1.73
C ASP A 128 11.18 -13.13 -3.16
N GLN A 129 9.88 -13.16 -3.45
CA GLN A 129 9.38 -13.51 -4.78
C GLN A 129 9.58 -12.42 -5.83
N HIS A 130 9.75 -11.17 -5.40
CA HIS A 130 10.02 -10.04 -6.29
C HIS A 130 11.46 -10.03 -6.81
N GLY A 131 11.69 -9.34 -7.92
CA GLY A 131 13.03 -9.08 -8.46
C GLY A 131 13.76 -7.95 -7.76
N ILE A 132 13.10 -7.26 -6.81
CA ILE A 132 13.68 -6.23 -5.93
C ILE A 132 13.03 -6.32 -4.54
N PHE A 133 13.76 -5.88 -3.54
CA PHE A 133 13.28 -5.76 -2.15
C PHE A 133 12.40 -4.52 -1.94
N GLY A 134 11.80 -4.43 -0.75
CA GLY A 134 11.01 -3.29 -0.29
C GLY A 134 9.50 -3.54 -0.21
N GLY A 135 9.00 -4.66 -0.77
CA GLY A 135 7.56 -4.96 -0.78
C GLY A 135 6.78 -3.90 -1.56
N GLU A 136 5.88 -3.18 -0.90
CA GLU A 136 5.15 -2.04 -1.49
C GLU A 136 5.93 -0.71 -1.38
N ALA A 137 6.98 -0.66 -0.56
CA ALA A 137 7.87 0.50 -0.41
C ALA A 137 8.91 0.53 -1.53
N LYS A 138 8.44 0.77 -2.76
CA LYS A 138 9.21 0.91 -4.00
C LYS A 138 8.93 2.24 -4.67
N ALA A 139 9.77 2.63 -5.64
CA ALA A 139 9.64 3.87 -6.37
C ALA A 139 9.56 3.64 -7.88
N ASN A 140 8.99 4.60 -8.61
CA ASN A 140 9.20 4.76 -10.04
C ASN A 140 10.20 5.89 -10.26
N MET A 141 11.11 5.70 -11.16
CA MET A 141 12.09 6.69 -11.58
C MET A 141 11.95 6.94 -13.08
N PHE A 142 12.17 8.17 -13.53
CA PHE A 142 12.08 8.57 -14.91
C PHE A 142 13.22 9.53 -15.25
N GLU A 143 13.65 9.49 -16.52
CA GLU A 143 14.55 10.49 -17.10
C GLU A 143 13.77 11.29 -18.14
N VAL A 144 13.52 12.57 -17.89
CA VAL A 144 12.71 13.44 -18.75
C VAL A 144 13.45 14.76 -18.98
N ASP A 145 13.77 15.05 -20.23
CA ASP A 145 14.39 16.29 -20.66
C ASP A 145 15.63 16.69 -19.82
N GLY A 146 16.45 15.66 -19.46
CA GLY A 146 17.65 15.82 -18.65
C GLY A 146 17.42 15.93 -17.14
N HIS A 147 16.19 15.73 -16.67
CA HIS A 147 15.83 15.70 -15.27
C HIS A 147 15.53 14.27 -14.81
N HIS A 148 16.08 13.91 -13.66
CA HIS A 148 15.72 12.68 -12.95
C HIS A 148 14.48 12.97 -12.10
N LEU A 149 13.45 12.13 -12.25
CA LEU A 149 12.17 12.27 -11.54
C LEU A 149 11.84 11.01 -10.73
N GLU A 150 11.12 11.17 -9.65
CA GLU A 150 10.81 10.12 -8.71
C GLU A 150 9.36 10.19 -8.25
N GLY A 151 8.69 9.03 -8.16
CA GLY A 151 7.35 8.88 -7.62
C GLY A 151 7.18 7.60 -6.83
N PRO A 152 6.45 7.57 -5.70
CA PRO A 152 6.21 6.35 -4.93
C PRO A 152 5.28 5.39 -5.67
N GLN A 153 5.51 4.08 -5.53
CA GLN A 153 4.63 3.07 -6.15
C GLN A 153 3.34 2.81 -5.35
N GLY A 154 3.43 2.81 -4.01
CA GLY A 154 2.28 2.53 -3.13
C GLY A 154 2.50 3.14 -1.75
N SER A 155 3.58 2.81 -1.07
CA SER A 155 3.92 3.34 0.25
C SER A 155 4.47 4.76 0.13
N THR A 156 3.66 5.76 0.46
CA THR A 156 3.93 7.16 0.07
C THR A 156 4.40 8.02 1.24
N GLY A 157 3.65 8.04 2.34
CA GLY A 157 3.83 9.00 3.42
C GLY A 157 4.58 8.44 4.60
N ILE A 158 5.28 9.33 5.30
CA ILE A 158 5.82 9.09 6.64
C ILE A 158 5.10 10.00 7.63
N VAL A 159 4.80 9.48 8.81
CA VAL A 159 4.41 10.35 9.93
C VAL A 159 5.65 11.12 10.36
N VAL A 160 5.56 12.45 10.37
CA VAL A 160 6.65 13.31 10.84
C VAL A 160 6.49 13.50 12.35
N PRO A 161 7.24 12.73 13.17
CA PRO A 161 6.96 12.64 14.60
C PRO A 161 7.40 13.89 15.38
N PHE A 162 8.21 14.76 14.76
CA PHE A 162 8.94 15.80 15.49
C PHE A 162 8.28 17.16 15.48
N ARG A 163 7.38 17.45 14.53
CA ARG A 163 6.69 18.74 14.45
C ARG A 163 5.61 18.92 15.50
N HIS A 164 5.04 17.82 15.97
CA HIS A 164 3.92 17.85 16.92
C HIS A 164 4.23 16.91 18.08
N ALA A 165 4.38 17.46 19.26
CA ALA A 165 4.83 16.78 20.46
C ALA A 165 4.02 15.52 20.83
N ARG A 166 2.79 15.38 20.33
CA ARG A 166 1.90 14.24 20.63
C ARG A 166 2.09 13.06 19.67
N SER A 167 2.40 13.28 18.39
CA SER A 167 2.81 12.23 17.48
C SER A 167 4.28 11.81 17.66
N ALA A 168 5.06 12.64 18.35
CA ALA A 168 6.49 12.41 18.59
C ALA A 168 6.80 11.12 19.37
N GLY A 169 5.84 10.56 20.13
CA GLY A 169 6.04 9.33 20.89
C GLY A 169 5.92 8.04 20.10
N MET A 170 5.12 8.03 19.05
CA MET A 170 4.70 6.76 18.41
C MET A 170 5.81 6.09 17.59
N TYR A 171 6.60 6.82 16.80
CA TYR A 171 7.56 6.21 15.87
C TYR A 171 8.97 6.78 15.98
N THR A 172 9.23 7.54 17.04
CA THR A 172 10.50 8.26 17.25
C THR A 172 11.70 7.33 17.27
N HIS A 173 11.53 6.12 17.80
CA HIS A 173 12.61 5.13 17.85
C HIS A 173 13.11 4.79 16.45
N TRP A 174 12.22 4.34 15.56
CA TRP A 174 12.62 3.95 14.20
C TRP A 174 13.04 5.14 13.34
N ALA A 175 12.40 6.29 13.49
CA ALA A 175 12.83 7.50 12.79
C ALA A 175 14.28 7.89 13.17
N LYS A 176 14.63 7.82 14.46
CA LYS A 176 16.00 8.05 14.93
C LYS A 176 16.98 6.99 14.43
N GLU A 177 16.59 5.72 14.50
CA GLU A 177 17.43 4.60 14.08
C GLU A 177 17.75 4.67 12.58
N LEU A 178 16.79 5.09 11.76
CA LEU A 178 16.99 5.32 10.33
C LEU A 178 17.73 6.64 10.00
N GLY A 179 18.03 7.46 11.01
CA GLY A 179 18.73 8.73 10.83
C GLY A 179 17.85 9.83 10.24
N TYR A 180 16.53 9.77 10.47
CA TYR A 180 15.63 10.83 10.02
C TYR A 180 15.89 12.10 10.84
N PRO A 181 15.92 13.27 10.18
CA PRO A 181 16.14 14.54 10.88
C PRO A 181 14.92 14.89 11.76
N GLU A 182 15.18 15.61 12.85
CA GLU A 182 14.11 16.12 13.73
C GLU A 182 13.27 17.18 13.04
N ASP A 183 13.89 18.02 12.19
CA ASP A 183 13.22 19.00 11.35
C ASP A 183 13.43 18.67 9.87
N PHE A 184 12.33 18.57 9.16
CA PHE A 184 12.35 18.37 7.71
C PHE A 184 12.27 19.68 6.95
N THR A 185 13.10 19.80 5.91
CA THR A 185 13.01 20.85 4.91
C THR A 185 12.29 20.32 3.66
N PHE A 186 11.40 21.13 3.11
CA PHE A 186 10.61 20.77 1.94
C PHE A 186 11.02 21.58 0.72
N GLN A 187 10.84 20.99 -0.45
CA GLN A 187 10.95 21.71 -1.72
C GLN A 187 10.12 22.98 -1.69
N LYS A 188 10.61 24.02 -2.35
CA LYS A 188 9.88 25.26 -2.54
C LYS A 188 9.39 25.34 -3.99
N ALA A 189 8.09 25.58 -4.17
CA ALA A 189 7.57 25.87 -5.50
C ALA A 189 8.18 27.18 -6.02
N GLN A 190 8.62 27.16 -7.27
CA GLN A 190 9.28 28.26 -7.93
C GLN A 190 8.50 28.66 -9.19
N ASN A 191 8.64 29.92 -9.63
CA ASN A 191 8.10 30.41 -10.90
C ASN A 191 6.58 30.22 -11.10
N LEU A 192 5.81 30.17 -10.00
CA LEU A 192 4.35 30.08 -10.06
C LEU A 192 3.77 31.37 -10.69
N SER A 193 2.80 31.20 -11.58
CA SER A 193 2.07 32.34 -12.17
C SER A 193 1.08 33.00 -11.20
N GLN A 194 0.69 32.26 -10.16
CA GLN A 194 -0.19 32.68 -9.07
C GLN A 194 0.14 31.92 -7.79
N PRO A 195 -0.21 32.43 -6.60
CA PRO A 195 -0.04 31.70 -5.36
C PRO A 195 -0.80 30.37 -5.35
N ILE A 196 -0.13 29.28 -5.06
CA ILE A 196 -0.71 27.94 -4.90
C ILE A 196 -0.16 27.32 -3.61
N LYS A 197 -1.04 26.86 -2.75
CA LYS A 197 -0.66 26.04 -1.61
C LYS A 197 -0.39 24.61 -2.08
N VAL A 198 0.86 24.31 -2.43
CA VAL A 198 1.32 22.92 -2.63
C VAL A 198 1.60 22.33 -1.26
N PRO A 199 0.88 21.29 -0.84
CA PRO A 199 0.95 20.81 0.53
C PRO A 199 2.30 20.15 0.82
N GLU A 200 2.74 20.31 2.05
CA GLU A 200 3.91 19.57 2.59
C GLU A 200 3.53 18.13 2.97
N ASP A 201 2.29 17.89 3.34
CA ASP A 201 1.77 16.56 3.64
C ASP A 201 0.93 15.99 2.48
N VAL A 202 0.82 14.67 2.45
CA VAL A 202 0.05 13.96 1.43
C VAL A 202 -1.35 13.58 1.90
N TRP A 203 -1.65 13.77 3.19
CA TRP A 203 -2.94 13.42 3.78
C TRP A 203 -4.00 14.47 3.50
N THR A 204 -3.70 15.72 3.84
CA THR A 204 -4.65 16.83 3.75
C THR A 204 -5.30 16.98 2.38
N PRO A 205 -4.58 16.85 1.26
CA PRO A 205 -5.20 16.93 -0.06
C PRO A 205 -6.21 15.82 -0.35
N MET A 206 -6.19 14.75 0.43
CA MET A 206 -7.11 13.61 0.27
C MET A 206 -8.36 13.74 1.15
N MET A 207 -8.32 14.54 2.22
CA MET A 207 -9.48 14.78 3.09
C MET A 207 -10.46 15.78 2.49
N VAL A 208 -11.74 15.69 2.84
CA VAL A 208 -12.81 16.43 2.15
C VAL A 208 -12.73 17.94 2.38
N ALA A 209 -12.51 18.36 3.62
CA ALA A 209 -12.65 19.76 4.01
C ALA A 209 -11.40 20.36 4.68
N TRP A 210 -10.24 19.76 4.53
CA TRP A 210 -9.02 20.25 5.16
C TRP A 210 -8.26 21.20 4.25
N GLU A 211 -7.84 22.37 4.79
CA GLU A 211 -7.40 23.55 4.03
C GLU A 211 -5.88 23.70 3.86
N ARG A 212 -5.11 22.63 3.89
CA ARG A 212 -3.65 22.72 3.75
C ARG A 212 -3.15 22.76 2.31
N ALA A 213 -4.05 22.56 1.33
CA ALA A 213 -3.74 22.54 -0.09
C ALA A 213 -4.80 23.25 -0.92
N ASP A 214 -4.40 23.92 -1.98
CA ASP A 214 -5.34 24.35 -2.99
C ASP A 214 -5.75 23.14 -3.84
N THR A 215 -7.01 22.78 -3.75
CA THR A 215 -7.61 21.59 -4.37
C THR A 215 -8.83 22.00 -5.21
N ALA A 216 -9.04 21.36 -6.35
CA ALA A 216 -10.31 21.44 -7.05
C ALA A 216 -11.04 20.10 -7.05
N PHE A 217 -12.39 20.16 -7.05
CA PHE A 217 -13.24 19.00 -7.33
C PHE A 217 -13.78 19.15 -8.74
N PHE A 218 -13.60 18.13 -9.55
CA PHE A 218 -14.13 18.10 -10.91
C PHE A 218 -15.51 17.45 -10.92
N TYR A 219 -16.47 18.15 -11.53
CA TYR A 219 -17.83 17.64 -11.72
C TYR A 219 -18.16 17.62 -13.21
N PRO A 220 -18.53 16.46 -13.78
CA PRO A 220 -18.97 16.38 -15.17
C PRO A 220 -20.11 17.37 -15.46
N GLY A 221 -19.99 18.10 -16.56
CA GLY A 221 -20.97 19.13 -16.94
C GLY A 221 -20.84 20.49 -16.25
N LYS A 222 -20.17 20.57 -15.09
CA LYS A 222 -19.89 21.83 -14.38
C LYS A 222 -18.43 22.27 -14.50
N GLY A 223 -17.49 21.33 -14.51
CA GLY A 223 -16.05 21.60 -14.50
C GLY A 223 -15.45 21.66 -13.09
N MET A 224 -14.41 22.49 -12.92
CA MET A 224 -13.64 22.61 -11.68
C MET A 224 -14.33 23.53 -10.66
N VAL A 225 -14.51 23.04 -9.44
CA VAL A 225 -14.92 23.82 -8.27
C VAL A 225 -13.74 23.85 -7.30
N LYS A 226 -13.13 25.01 -7.10
CA LYS A 226 -11.97 25.18 -6.21
C LYS A 226 -12.40 25.23 -4.76
N ASN A 227 -11.69 24.49 -3.91
CA ASN A 227 -11.85 24.50 -2.45
C ASN A 227 -13.33 24.55 -2.02
N PRO A 228 -14.18 23.60 -2.44
CA PRO A 228 -15.65 23.71 -2.29
C PRO A 228 -16.11 23.87 -0.84
N TRP A 229 -15.31 23.45 0.13
CA TRP A 229 -15.59 23.60 1.57
C TRP A 229 -15.56 25.06 2.04
N HIS A 230 -14.83 25.97 1.38
CA HIS A 230 -14.77 27.39 1.76
C HIS A 230 -16.13 28.09 1.72
N ASN A 231 -17.04 27.61 0.91
CA ASN A 231 -18.41 28.11 0.84
C ASN A 231 -19.46 27.05 1.18
N ALA A 232 -19.06 26.03 1.97
CA ALA A 232 -19.87 24.93 2.39
C ALA A 232 -20.50 24.15 1.21
N PHE A 233 -19.71 23.88 0.17
CA PHE A 233 -20.09 23.14 -1.04
C PHE A 233 -21.22 23.75 -1.86
N LYS A 234 -21.54 25.05 -1.71
CA LYS A 234 -22.64 25.68 -2.45
C LYS A 234 -22.49 25.62 -3.97
N ASP A 235 -21.24 25.55 -4.45
CA ASP A 235 -20.96 25.45 -5.89
C ASP A 235 -20.86 24.00 -6.38
N ALA A 236 -20.93 23.01 -5.50
CA ALA A 236 -20.95 21.60 -5.90
C ALA A 236 -22.36 21.21 -6.39
N PRO A 237 -22.50 20.38 -7.44
CA PRO A 237 -23.78 19.91 -7.95
C PRO A 237 -24.33 18.72 -7.12
N ILE A 238 -24.47 18.92 -5.83
CA ILE A 238 -25.00 17.95 -4.86
C ILE A 238 -26.25 18.52 -4.18
N SER A 239 -27.05 17.65 -3.57
CA SER A 239 -28.26 18.10 -2.87
C SER A 239 -27.91 19.00 -1.68
N ASP A 240 -28.80 19.94 -1.34
CA ASP A 240 -28.62 20.79 -0.15
C ASP A 240 -28.52 19.96 1.13
N LYS A 241 -29.24 18.85 1.22
CA LYS A 241 -29.16 17.94 2.38
C LYS A 241 -27.80 17.26 2.46
N ALA A 242 -27.26 16.76 1.36
CA ALA A 242 -25.92 16.15 1.34
C ALA A 242 -24.82 17.19 1.68
N ARG A 243 -24.96 18.39 1.14
CA ARG A 243 -24.06 19.51 1.44
C ARG A 243 -24.01 19.83 2.93
N ILE A 244 -25.20 19.92 3.57
CA ILE A 244 -25.31 20.16 5.01
C ILE A 244 -24.68 18.98 5.77
N ALA A 245 -25.02 17.74 5.41
CA ALA A 245 -24.51 16.54 6.06
C ALA A 245 -22.96 16.47 5.99
N LEU A 246 -22.33 16.77 4.85
CA LEU A 246 -20.87 16.82 4.72
C LEU A 246 -20.26 17.80 5.72
N MET A 247 -20.86 18.99 5.87
CA MET A 247 -20.37 19.98 6.81
C MET A 247 -20.60 19.56 8.28
N GLU A 248 -21.74 18.97 8.59
CA GLU A 248 -22.05 18.47 9.94
C GLU A 248 -21.10 17.34 10.36
N ILE A 249 -20.76 16.42 9.46
CA ILE A 249 -19.78 15.36 9.71
C ILE A 249 -18.41 15.96 10.03
N GLU A 250 -17.94 16.93 9.26
CA GLU A 250 -16.65 17.60 9.49
C GLU A 250 -16.66 18.41 10.82
N LEU A 251 -17.80 18.92 11.21
CA LEU A 251 -17.98 19.69 12.44
C LEU A 251 -18.38 18.84 13.65
N PHE A 252 -18.58 17.55 13.50
CA PHE A 252 -18.98 16.66 14.60
C PHE A 252 -17.91 16.64 15.70
N ARG A 253 -18.30 16.95 16.96
CA ARG A 253 -17.36 17.13 18.09
C ARG A 253 -17.77 16.42 19.37
N ASN A 254 -19.00 15.94 19.45
CA ASN A 254 -19.57 15.39 20.68
C ASN A 254 -19.86 13.89 20.52
N PRO A 255 -18.82 13.04 20.47
CA PRO A 255 -19.03 11.60 20.42
C PRO A 255 -19.62 11.11 21.75
N PRO A 256 -20.41 10.03 21.75
CA PRO A 256 -20.86 9.40 22.99
C PRO A 256 -19.68 9.00 23.87
N GLU A 257 -19.69 9.40 25.13
CA GLU A 257 -18.68 9.00 26.11
C GLU A 257 -18.87 7.53 26.49
N ARG A 258 -17.82 6.72 26.33
CA ARG A 258 -17.84 5.28 26.61
C ARG A 258 -16.44 4.81 27.01
N ASP A 259 -16.34 3.98 28.04
CA ASP A 259 -15.07 3.34 28.42
C ASP A 259 -14.60 2.33 27.37
N ASP A 260 -15.54 1.68 26.66
CA ASP A 260 -15.30 0.67 25.63
C ASP A 260 -15.38 1.22 24.19
N TRP A 261 -15.15 2.51 24.00
CA TRP A 261 -15.43 3.23 22.75
C TRP A 261 -14.71 2.61 21.52
N GLU A 262 -13.47 2.12 21.67
CA GLU A 262 -12.72 1.50 20.57
C GLU A 262 -13.40 0.22 20.09
N LYS A 263 -13.72 -0.68 21.03
CA LYS A 263 -14.44 -1.91 20.74
C LYS A 263 -15.85 -1.65 20.20
N TRP A 264 -16.48 -0.60 20.71
CA TRP A 264 -17.80 -0.19 20.23
C TRP A 264 -17.73 0.34 18.79
N LEU A 265 -16.75 1.16 18.43
CA LEU A 265 -16.51 1.58 17.03
C LEU A 265 -16.21 0.38 16.13
N ASP A 266 -15.49 -0.62 16.62
CA ASP A 266 -15.21 -1.86 15.87
C ASP A 266 -16.43 -2.78 15.74
N SER A 267 -17.53 -2.50 16.42
CA SER A 267 -18.75 -3.31 16.35
C SER A 267 -19.69 -2.96 15.20
N MET A 268 -19.48 -1.83 14.54
CA MET A 268 -20.36 -1.30 13.48
C MET A 268 -19.56 -0.87 12.25
N THR A 269 -20.21 -0.78 11.08
CA THR A 269 -19.58 -0.19 9.89
C THR A 269 -19.46 1.32 10.00
N TYR A 270 -18.56 1.91 9.25
CA TYR A 270 -18.43 3.37 9.21
C TYR A 270 -19.71 4.04 8.68
N LYS A 271 -20.40 3.44 7.70
CA LYS A 271 -21.69 3.92 7.23
C LYS A 271 -22.74 3.92 8.35
N GLN A 272 -22.79 2.84 9.18
CA GLN A 272 -23.68 2.81 10.36
C GLN A 272 -23.32 3.89 11.38
N PHE A 273 -22.03 4.12 11.62
CA PHE A 273 -21.59 5.22 12.49
C PHE A 273 -22.07 6.59 11.99
N LEU A 274 -21.99 6.86 10.70
CA LEU A 274 -22.50 8.11 10.12
C LEU A 274 -24.01 8.26 10.30
N LEU A 275 -24.78 7.18 10.13
CA LEU A 275 -26.22 7.17 10.31
C LEU A 275 -26.63 7.29 11.77
N ASP A 276 -26.10 6.42 12.63
CA ASP A 276 -26.64 6.20 13.97
C ASP A 276 -26.00 7.09 15.02
N VAL A 277 -24.77 7.54 14.80
CA VAL A 277 -23.98 8.32 15.78
C VAL A 277 -23.87 9.78 15.36
N VAL A 278 -23.50 10.04 14.11
CA VAL A 278 -23.43 11.42 13.58
C VAL A 278 -24.81 11.95 13.28
N GLY A 279 -25.75 11.08 12.87
CA GLY A 279 -27.15 11.44 12.60
C GLY A 279 -27.40 11.89 11.16
N VAL A 280 -26.61 11.39 10.19
CA VAL A 280 -26.81 11.70 8.77
C VAL A 280 -28.15 11.16 8.29
N ASP A 281 -28.93 12.01 7.58
CA ASP A 281 -30.21 11.60 7.00
C ASP A 281 -30.02 10.40 6.04
N PRO A 282 -30.71 9.26 6.28
CA PRO A 282 -30.62 8.08 5.40
C PRO A 282 -30.91 8.38 3.93
N ALA A 283 -31.70 9.42 3.64
CA ALA A 283 -32.04 9.79 2.27
C ALA A 283 -30.86 10.33 1.45
N VAL A 284 -29.76 10.75 2.11
CA VAL A 284 -28.57 11.32 1.45
C VAL A 284 -27.29 10.58 1.79
N ILE A 285 -27.36 9.49 2.53
CA ILE A 285 -26.17 8.77 2.99
C ILE A 285 -25.32 8.27 1.80
N ASP A 286 -25.92 7.81 0.73
CA ASP A 286 -25.18 7.31 -0.43
C ASP A 286 -24.50 8.46 -1.18
N GLU A 287 -25.12 9.66 -1.24
CA GLU A 287 -24.50 10.85 -1.80
C GLU A 287 -23.31 11.33 -0.97
N VAL A 288 -23.41 11.22 0.35
CA VAL A 288 -22.32 11.54 1.30
C VAL A 288 -21.18 10.52 1.20
N THR A 289 -21.50 9.22 1.24
CA THR A 289 -20.45 8.19 1.21
C THR A 289 -19.72 8.13 -0.13
N ALA A 290 -20.32 8.60 -1.24
CA ALA A 290 -19.63 8.76 -2.52
C ALA A 290 -18.38 9.66 -2.43
N TYR A 291 -18.32 10.58 -1.47
CA TYR A 291 -17.12 11.37 -1.18
C TYR A 291 -16.10 10.61 -0.32
N TYR A 292 -16.56 9.73 0.57
CA TYR A 292 -15.69 9.07 1.54
C TYR A 292 -15.17 7.70 1.07
N ASP A 293 -15.94 6.98 0.24
CA ASP A 293 -15.54 5.65 -0.25
C ASP A 293 -14.19 5.65 -0.98
N PRO A 294 -13.90 6.57 -1.94
CA PRO A 294 -12.61 6.62 -2.58
C PRO A 294 -11.47 6.94 -1.63
N ILE A 295 -11.73 7.79 -0.62
CA ILE A 295 -10.75 8.12 0.42
C ILE A 295 -10.44 6.87 1.23
N ALA A 296 -11.46 6.21 1.79
CA ALA A 296 -11.29 5.00 2.58
C ALA A 296 -10.55 3.90 1.80
N CYS A 297 -10.90 3.69 0.52
CA CYS A 297 -10.22 2.73 -0.34
C CYS A 297 -8.72 3.03 -0.49
N CYS A 298 -8.34 4.30 -0.66
CA CYS A 298 -6.98 4.70 -1.01
C CYS A 298 -6.10 5.07 0.18
N MET A 299 -6.69 5.37 1.35
CA MET A 299 -5.95 5.83 2.52
C MET A 299 -5.59 4.74 3.52
N GLY A 300 -5.95 3.48 3.26
CA GLY A 300 -5.53 2.36 4.10
C GLY A 300 -6.64 1.45 4.61
N CYS A 301 -7.92 1.79 4.39
CA CYS A 301 -9.03 0.94 4.82
C CYS A 301 -9.41 -0.12 3.76
N GLY A 302 -9.00 0.08 2.50
CA GLY A 302 -9.15 -0.86 1.40
C GLY A 302 -10.50 -0.82 0.69
N LEU A 303 -11.62 -0.74 1.39
CA LEU A 303 -12.97 -0.67 0.84
C LEU A 303 -13.78 0.49 1.42
N GLY A 304 -15.02 0.68 0.93
CA GLY A 304 -15.88 1.79 1.29
C GLY A 304 -16.55 1.69 2.65
N CYS A 305 -17.33 2.72 2.96
CA CYS A 305 -17.95 2.97 4.26
C CYS A 305 -18.92 1.88 4.72
N ASP A 306 -19.52 1.14 3.78
CA ASP A 306 -20.46 0.07 4.06
C ASP A 306 -19.81 -1.25 4.52
N VAL A 307 -18.49 -1.36 4.39
CA VAL A 307 -17.73 -2.59 4.70
C VAL A 307 -16.79 -2.40 5.89
N ILE A 308 -16.04 -1.30 5.92
CA ILE A 308 -15.03 -1.06 6.97
C ILE A 308 -15.68 -0.76 8.32
N SER A 309 -15.05 -1.18 9.42
CA SER A 309 -15.52 -0.78 10.75
C SER A 309 -15.29 0.72 11.01
N ALA A 310 -16.10 1.30 11.88
CA ALA A 310 -15.89 2.68 12.30
C ALA A 310 -14.54 2.86 13.03
N TYR A 311 -14.01 1.80 13.66
CA TYR A 311 -12.67 1.84 14.23
C TYR A 311 -11.57 1.84 13.15
N SER A 312 -11.77 1.10 12.04
CA SER A 312 -10.88 1.21 10.87
C SER A 312 -10.87 2.64 10.33
N ALA A 313 -12.04 3.24 10.19
CA ALA A 313 -12.17 4.65 9.78
C ALA A 313 -11.49 5.61 10.77
N TYR A 314 -11.59 5.36 12.09
CA TYR A 314 -10.91 6.12 13.12
C TYR A 314 -9.39 6.07 12.98
N ASN A 315 -8.80 4.91 12.73
CA ASN A 315 -7.36 4.75 12.56
C ASN A 315 -6.79 5.60 11.40
N PHE A 316 -7.63 5.94 10.44
CA PHE A 316 -7.29 6.79 9.31
C PHE A 316 -7.95 8.17 9.38
N LEU A 317 -8.45 8.57 10.56
CA LEU A 317 -9.04 9.88 10.84
C LEU A 317 -10.11 10.30 9.82
N MET A 318 -10.93 9.35 9.40
CA MET A 318 -12.06 9.65 8.53
C MET A 318 -13.02 10.63 9.21
N PRO A 319 -13.68 11.50 8.44
CA PRO A 319 -14.60 12.50 8.98
C PRO A 319 -15.63 11.95 9.96
N GLY A 320 -15.95 12.70 10.99
CA GLY A 320 -16.81 12.27 12.09
C GLY A 320 -16.09 11.46 13.17
N THR A 321 -15.29 10.45 12.79
CA THR A 321 -14.52 9.65 13.78
C THR A 321 -13.41 10.44 14.45
N ILE A 322 -12.95 11.52 13.86
CA ILE A 322 -11.99 12.49 14.41
C ILE A 322 -12.43 13.01 15.80
N ALA A 323 -13.73 13.04 16.08
CA ALA A 323 -14.24 13.45 17.40
C ALA A 323 -13.65 12.60 18.52
N TYR A 324 -13.45 11.29 18.32
CA TYR A 324 -12.82 10.40 19.30
C TYR A 324 -11.33 10.68 19.47
N TYR A 325 -10.63 11.08 18.44
CA TYR A 325 -9.24 11.51 18.56
C TYR A 325 -9.09 12.72 19.48
N ARG A 326 -10.00 13.70 19.35
CA ARG A 326 -10.03 14.91 20.20
C ARG A 326 -10.43 14.58 21.64
N TYR A 327 -11.34 13.64 21.81
CA TYR A 327 -11.75 13.16 23.12
C TYR A 327 -10.58 12.56 23.91
N GLN A 328 -9.72 11.77 23.24
CA GLN A 328 -8.53 11.17 23.87
C GLN A 328 -7.37 12.15 24.07
N ASN A 329 -7.25 13.12 23.20
CA ASN A 329 -6.13 14.06 23.16
C ASN A 329 -6.64 15.47 23.42
N GLU A 330 -7.05 15.76 24.68
CA GLU A 330 -7.63 17.04 25.08
C GLU A 330 -7.05 18.24 24.34
N GLY A 331 -7.87 18.94 23.56
CA GLY A 331 -7.51 20.16 22.83
C GLY A 331 -6.58 19.96 21.62
N ALA A 332 -6.26 18.73 21.21
CA ALA A 332 -5.48 18.53 20.01
C ALA A 332 -6.36 18.58 18.74
N ASP A 333 -5.96 19.39 17.77
CA ASP A 333 -6.49 19.28 16.42
C ASP A 333 -5.74 18.16 15.68
N PRO A 334 -6.43 17.10 15.21
CA PRO A 334 -5.75 16.07 14.41
C PRO A 334 -5.09 16.63 13.16
N THR A 335 -5.62 17.71 12.59
CA THR A 335 -4.98 18.39 11.45
C THR A 335 -3.63 19.01 11.84
N ASP A 336 -3.38 19.28 13.11
CA ASP A 336 -2.10 19.77 13.63
C ASP A 336 -1.16 18.64 14.04
N THR A 337 -1.68 17.43 14.26
CA THR A 337 -0.92 16.31 14.82
C THR A 337 -0.56 15.24 13.78
N ILE A 338 -1.30 15.14 12.69
CA ILE A 338 -1.00 14.19 11.61
C ILE A 338 -0.45 14.94 10.42
N TYR A 339 0.79 14.61 10.14
CA TYR A 339 1.55 15.21 9.07
C TYR A 339 2.29 14.09 8.33
N LEU A 340 1.73 13.69 7.19
CA LEU A 340 2.32 12.66 6.35
C LEU A 340 3.17 13.30 5.26
N ALA A 341 4.45 13.48 5.52
CA ALA A 341 5.39 13.96 4.52
C ALA A 341 5.77 12.88 3.51
N THR A 342 6.29 13.27 2.37
CA THR A 342 6.73 12.34 1.33
C THR A 342 8.22 12.51 1.04
N PHE A 343 8.97 11.43 1.18
CA PHE A 343 10.32 11.35 0.64
C PHE A 343 10.29 11.28 -0.89
N PRO A 344 11.35 11.69 -1.59
CA PRO A 344 11.54 11.34 -2.98
C PRO A 344 11.38 9.82 -3.18
N GLY A 345 10.46 9.40 -4.04
CA GLY A 345 10.15 7.97 -4.20
C GLY A 345 9.41 7.31 -3.02
N GLY A 346 8.89 8.07 -2.06
CA GLY A 346 8.13 7.56 -0.91
C GLY A 346 8.98 6.77 0.09
N ASN A 347 8.40 5.76 0.72
CA ASN A 347 9.06 4.98 1.77
C ASN A 347 10.10 3.95 1.26
N ALA A 348 10.41 3.94 -0.04
CA ALA A 348 11.49 3.12 -0.58
C ALA A 348 12.83 3.38 0.12
N ILE A 349 13.04 4.61 0.62
CA ILE A 349 14.24 4.96 1.38
C ILE A 349 14.34 4.19 2.70
N ALA A 350 13.24 3.95 3.41
CA ALA A 350 13.23 3.15 4.63
C ALA A 350 13.68 1.70 4.35
N ALA A 351 13.15 1.10 3.28
CA ALA A 351 13.55 -0.24 2.87
C ALA A 351 15.05 -0.31 2.52
N ARG A 352 15.55 0.70 1.80
CA ARG A 352 16.97 0.81 1.45
C ARG A 352 17.86 1.00 2.68
N LYS A 353 17.43 1.83 3.64
CA LYS A 353 18.15 2.01 4.92
C LYS A 353 18.24 0.71 5.69
N PHE A 354 17.15 0.00 5.92
CA PHE A 354 17.19 -1.29 6.63
C PHE A 354 18.06 -2.31 5.92
N LEU A 355 18.01 -2.39 4.59
CA LEU A 355 18.90 -3.27 3.82
C LEU A 355 20.37 -2.89 4.05
N LYS A 356 20.73 -1.61 3.91
CA LYS A 356 22.12 -1.16 4.09
C LYS A 356 22.59 -1.37 5.52
N MET A 357 21.76 -1.14 6.52
CA MET A 357 22.08 -1.39 7.92
C MET A 357 22.29 -2.88 8.22
N SER A 358 21.56 -3.78 7.55
CA SER A 358 21.75 -5.23 7.68
C SER A 358 22.86 -5.79 6.78
N ASN A 359 23.10 -5.21 5.61
CA ASN A 359 24.15 -5.56 4.64
C ASN A 359 24.76 -4.28 4.08
N PRO A 360 25.81 -3.71 4.71
CA PRO A 360 26.38 -2.42 4.34
C PRO A 360 26.90 -2.32 2.90
N ASP A 361 27.30 -3.45 2.32
CA ASP A 361 27.81 -3.50 0.95
C ASP A 361 26.71 -3.56 -0.12
N ALA A 362 25.44 -3.71 0.29
CA ALA A 362 24.31 -3.89 -0.65
C ALA A 362 23.96 -2.63 -1.44
N ILE A 363 24.28 -1.44 -0.91
CA ILE A 363 23.99 -0.15 -1.56
C ILE A 363 25.23 0.73 -1.50
N GLU A 364 25.62 1.32 -2.63
CA GLU A 364 26.75 2.23 -2.76
C GLU A 364 26.54 3.53 -1.94
N GLY A 365 27.63 4.25 -1.66
CA GLY A 365 27.65 5.54 -0.97
C GLY A 365 27.72 5.44 0.56
N ALA A 366 27.71 6.59 1.23
CA ALA A 366 27.71 6.70 2.69
C ALA A 366 26.34 6.30 3.29
N ASP A 367 26.21 6.38 4.62
CA ASP A 367 24.96 6.03 5.32
C ASP A 367 24.07 7.25 5.58
N THR A 368 24.17 8.31 4.76
CA THR A 368 23.23 9.43 4.77
C THR A 368 21.93 9.06 4.07
N LEU A 369 20.85 9.79 4.29
CA LEU A 369 19.58 9.53 3.59
C LEU A 369 19.75 9.74 2.08
N TYR A 370 20.45 10.81 1.69
CA TYR A 370 20.67 11.13 0.27
C TYR A 370 21.52 10.05 -0.42
N ASP A 371 22.65 9.65 0.17
CA ASP A 371 23.52 8.65 -0.43
C ASP A 371 22.85 7.27 -0.52
N VAL A 372 22.10 6.88 0.51
CA VAL A 372 21.34 5.62 0.49
C VAL A 372 20.25 5.66 -0.58
N TRP A 373 19.60 6.81 -0.79
CA TRP A 373 18.59 6.97 -1.81
C TRP A 373 19.18 6.95 -3.22
N LYS A 374 20.27 7.65 -3.46
CA LYS A 374 20.94 7.74 -4.77
C LYS A 374 21.91 6.61 -5.07
N GLY A 375 22.37 5.89 -4.05
CA GLY A 375 23.31 4.77 -4.20
C GLY A 375 22.73 3.65 -5.04
N LYS A 376 23.55 3.06 -5.93
CA LYS A 376 23.13 1.91 -6.74
C LYS A 376 23.08 0.65 -5.89
N VAL A 377 22.12 -0.21 -6.15
CA VAL A 377 22.04 -1.54 -5.55
C VAL A 377 23.15 -2.42 -6.15
N ARG A 378 23.95 -3.01 -5.28
CA ARG A 378 24.97 -3.99 -5.66
C ARG A 378 24.38 -5.39 -5.59
N TRP A 379 23.80 -5.81 -6.70
CA TRP A 379 23.05 -7.07 -6.82
C TRP A 379 23.88 -8.30 -6.45
N ASP A 380 25.18 -8.29 -6.77
CA ASP A 380 26.15 -9.34 -6.45
C ASP A 380 26.41 -9.48 -4.95
N MET A 381 26.09 -8.44 -4.18
CA MET A 381 26.30 -8.40 -2.73
C MET A 381 25.09 -8.86 -1.93
N LEU A 382 23.95 -9.13 -2.57
CA LEU A 382 22.72 -9.50 -1.85
C LEU A 382 22.74 -10.96 -1.38
N ASP A 383 23.14 -11.92 -2.22
CA ASP A 383 23.14 -13.36 -1.92
C ASP A 383 24.56 -13.97 -2.08
N ARG A 384 25.59 -13.30 -1.58
CA ARG A 384 26.96 -13.75 -1.71
C ARG A 384 27.26 -14.89 -0.73
N PRO A 385 27.82 -16.02 -1.20
CA PRO A 385 28.26 -17.08 -0.31
C PRO A 385 29.23 -16.61 0.75
N GLY A 386 29.05 -17.08 1.99
CA GLY A 386 29.89 -16.70 3.13
C GLY A 386 29.48 -15.43 3.88
N GLN A 387 28.54 -14.64 3.33
CA GLN A 387 27.95 -13.55 4.09
C GLN A 387 26.98 -14.09 5.15
N PRO A 388 26.95 -13.56 6.38
CA PRO A 388 26.00 -13.97 7.38
C PRO A 388 24.55 -13.55 7.03
N HIS A 389 24.38 -12.41 6.35
CA HIS A 389 23.08 -11.88 5.96
C HIS A 389 22.94 -11.91 4.44
N ARG A 390 22.01 -12.69 3.97
CA ARG A 390 21.78 -12.92 2.54
C ARG A 390 20.32 -12.61 2.17
N LEU A 391 20.14 -12.00 1.02
CA LEU A 391 18.82 -11.74 0.41
C LEU A 391 18.78 -12.39 -0.98
N ARG A 392 17.97 -13.40 -1.13
CA ARG A 392 17.74 -14.14 -2.37
C ARG A 392 16.41 -13.71 -2.96
N LEU A 393 16.49 -12.94 -4.04
CA LEU A 393 15.34 -12.43 -4.80
C LEU A 393 14.83 -13.48 -5.79
N GLN A 394 13.66 -13.22 -6.40
CA GLN A 394 12.97 -14.14 -7.33
C GLN A 394 12.83 -15.56 -6.76
N SER A 395 12.59 -15.64 -5.45
CA SER A 395 12.54 -16.89 -4.68
C SER A 395 11.20 -17.00 -3.98
N THR A 396 10.27 -17.68 -4.64
CA THR A 396 8.90 -17.84 -4.15
C THR A 396 8.82 -18.98 -3.15
N VAL A 397 8.63 -18.67 -1.86
CA VAL A 397 8.43 -19.70 -0.83
C VAL A 397 7.08 -20.37 -1.03
N VAL A 398 7.08 -21.69 -1.05
CA VAL A 398 5.89 -22.54 -1.27
C VAL A 398 5.57 -23.43 -0.08
N GLU A 399 6.52 -23.62 0.83
CA GLU A 399 6.33 -24.41 2.06
C GLU A 399 7.18 -23.85 3.21
N VAL A 400 6.58 -23.74 4.38
CA VAL A 400 7.23 -23.56 5.68
C VAL A 400 6.67 -24.60 6.63
N ARG A 401 7.52 -25.38 7.27
CA ARG A 401 7.10 -26.49 8.13
C ARG A 401 8.16 -26.83 9.17
N HIS A 402 7.73 -27.23 10.37
CA HIS A 402 8.65 -27.81 11.38
C HIS A 402 9.19 -29.17 10.93
N GLU A 403 10.41 -29.48 11.34
CA GLU A 403 11.00 -30.79 11.16
C GLU A 403 10.56 -31.73 12.28
N GLY A 404 9.57 -32.55 11.99
CA GLY A 404 8.91 -33.42 12.98
C GLY A 404 7.76 -32.74 13.71
N ARG A 405 7.58 -33.07 14.97
CA ARG A 405 6.51 -32.47 15.79
C ARG A 405 6.85 -31.02 16.16
N PRO A 406 5.96 -30.06 15.95
CA PRO A 406 6.24 -28.65 16.22
C PRO A 406 6.77 -28.36 17.63
N ASP A 407 6.20 -29.02 18.66
CA ASP A 407 6.57 -28.84 20.06
C ASP A 407 7.98 -29.38 20.42
N ARG A 408 8.60 -30.15 19.55
CA ARG A 408 9.92 -30.78 19.74
C ARG A 408 10.90 -30.48 18.63
N ALA A 409 10.48 -29.80 17.60
CA ALA A 409 11.32 -29.50 16.45
C ALA A 409 12.51 -28.62 16.85
N SER A 410 13.72 -28.98 16.42
CA SER A 410 14.90 -28.14 16.54
C SER A 410 15.06 -27.18 15.37
N HIS A 411 14.47 -27.51 14.23
CA HIS A 411 14.53 -26.75 12.99
C HIS A 411 13.16 -26.72 12.29
N ALA A 412 13.04 -25.76 11.38
CA ALA A 412 12.00 -25.72 10.36
C ALA A 412 12.66 -25.80 8.98
N ARG A 413 11.96 -26.39 8.02
CA ARG A 413 12.35 -26.39 6.61
C ARG A 413 11.56 -25.36 5.85
N VAL A 414 12.23 -24.73 4.89
CA VAL A 414 11.63 -23.77 3.96
C VAL A 414 11.92 -24.23 2.53
N THR A 415 10.86 -24.52 1.78
CA THR A 415 10.95 -24.89 0.36
C THR A 415 10.53 -23.71 -0.48
N TYR A 416 11.37 -23.33 -1.44
CA TYR A 416 11.13 -22.20 -2.33
C TYR A 416 11.40 -22.57 -3.79
N MET A 417 10.79 -21.82 -4.69
CA MET A 417 10.90 -21.97 -6.13
C MET A 417 11.75 -20.83 -6.70
N GLN A 418 12.74 -21.19 -7.55
CA GLN A 418 13.43 -20.27 -8.45
C GLN A 418 13.29 -20.78 -9.90
N GLY A 419 12.67 -19.98 -10.76
CA GLY A 419 12.23 -20.48 -12.06
C GLY A 419 11.26 -21.65 -11.87
N GLU A 420 11.57 -22.80 -12.47
CA GLU A 420 10.76 -24.02 -12.36
C GLU A 420 11.28 -25.04 -11.32
N LYS A 421 12.39 -24.74 -10.67
CA LYS A 421 13.06 -25.65 -9.73
C LYS A 421 12.72 -25.31 -8.29
N LEU A 422 12.53 -26.36 -7.49
CA LEU A 422 12.35 -26.27 -6.07
C LEU A 422 13.68 -26.49 -5.34
N TYR A 423 13.92 -25.69 -4.32
CA TYR A 423 15.06 -25.79 -3.44
C TYR A 423 14.60 -25.78 -1.99
N ARG A 424 15.39 -26.43 -1.11
CA ARG A 424 15.08 -26.51 0.31
C ARG A 424 16.26 -26.08 1.16
N VAL A 425 15.95 -25.28 2.16
CA VAL A 425 16.87 -24.83 3.22
C VAL A 425 16.27 -25.14 4.60
N HIS A 426 17.13 -25.20 5.60
CA HIS A 426 16.77 -25.46 6.99
C HIS A 426 17.11 -24.26 7.86
N ALA A 427 16.30 -24.02 8.91
CA ALA A 427 16.51 -22.91 9.83
C ALA A 427 16.12 -23.26 11.26
N LYS A 428 16.83 -22.70 12.25
CA LYS A 428 16.44 -22.83 13.66
C LYS A 428 15.11 -22.11 13.94
N ALA A 429 14.85 -21.00 13.22
CA ALA A 429 13.59 -20.29 13.29
C ALA A 429 13.22 -19.67 11.94
N VAL A 430 11.93 -19.38 11.71
CA VAL A 430 11.42 -18.74 10.50
C VAL A 430 10.55 -17.54 10.88
N ILE A 431 10.72 -16.43 10.16
CA ILE A 431 9.81 -15.27 10.21
C ILE A 431 9.05 -15.22 8.90
N CYS A 432 7.74 -15.43 8.93
CA CYS A 432 6.84 -15.23 7.80
C CYS A 432 6.44 -13.75 7.75
N ALA A 433 7.18 -12.93 7.01
CA ALA A 433 7.01 -11.48 6.89
C ALA A 433 6.17 -11.07 5.66
N GLY A 434 5.47 -12.00 5.05
CA GLY A 434 4.48 -11.78 4.00
C GLY A 434 3.07 -11.57 4.56
N GLN A 435 2.14 -11.17 3.67
CA GLN A 435 0.73 -11.00 4.02
C GLN A 435 0.08 -12.33 4.43
N GLN A 436 -0.87 -12.27 5.37
CA GLN A 436 -1.43 -13.47 5.99
C GLN A 436 -2.27 -14.31 5.02
N HIS A 437 -2.85 -13.68 3.99
CA HIS A 437 -3.54 -14.41 2.93
C HIS A 437 -2.61 -15.33 2.11
N ALA A 438 -1.31 -15.03 2.06
CA ALA A 438 -0.30 -15.90 1.45
C ALA A 438 0.26 -16.91 2.46
N ASN A 439 0.55 -16.45 3.69
CA ASN A 439 1.10 -17.28 4.75
C ASN A 439 0.23 -18.51 5.05
N LYS A 440 -1.10 -18.39 5.01
CA LYS A 440 -2.02 -19.53 5.19
C LYS A 440 -1.83 -20.67 4.19
N HIS A 441 -1.23 -20.39 3.04
CA HIS A 441 -1.01 -21.38 1.99
C HIS A 441 0.39 -22.00 2.05
N ILE A 442 1.36 -21.35 2.67
CA ILE A 442 2.74 -21.84 2.75
C ILE A 442 3.06 -22.51 4.08
N CYS A 443 2.45 -22.09 5.18
CA CYS A 443 2.63 -22.70 6.50
C CYS A 443 1.76 -23.95 6.62
N ARG A 444 2.39 -25.14 6.84
CA ARG A 444 1.72 -26.44 6.66
C ARG A 444 1.21 -27.09 7.93
N ASP A 445 1.79 -26.79 9.06
CA ASP A 445 1.56 -27.48 10.32
C ASP A 445 1.08 -26.55 11.43
N LEU A 446 0.43 -25.45 11.04
CA LEU A 446 -0.23 -24.56 11.98
C LEU A 446 -1.55 -25.17 12.51
N PRO A 447 -1.90 -24.90 13.77
CA PRO A 447 -3.18 -25.32 14.31
C PRO A 447 -4.35 -24.53 13.69
N PRO A 448 -5.59 -25.09 13.77
CA PRO A 448 -6.76 -24.49 13.09
C PRO A 448 -7.02 -23.04 13.42
N GLU A 449 -6.78 -22.61 14.66
CA GLU A 449 -7.00 -21.22 15.10
C GLU A 449 -6.11 -20.21 14.36
N TYR A 450 -4.88 -20.60 13.95
CA TYR A 450 -4.02 -19.75 13.12
C TYR A 450 -4.56 -19.61 11.71
N HIS A 451 -5.04 -20.73 11.12
CA HIS A 451 -5.66 -20.70 9.79
C HIS A 451 -6.96 -19.87 9.79
N GLU A 452 -7.78 -19.98 10.85
CA GLU A 452 -8.98 -19.17 11.02
C GLU A 452 -8.62 -17.69 11.10
N ALA A 453 -7.62 -17.34 11.91
CA ALA A 453 -7.13 -15.97 12.02
C ALA A 453 -6.60 -15.43 10.68
N MET A 454 -5.80 -16.20 9.93
CA MET A 454 -5.29 -15.81 8.62
C MET A 454 -6.41 -15.61 7.59
N ASN A 455 -7.51 -16.38 7.68
CA ASN A 455 -8.65 -16.23 6.79
C ASN A 455 -9.44 -14.93 7.00
N ALA A 456 -9.33 -14.30 8.17
CA ALA A 456 -9.94 -13.00 8.44
C ALA A 456 -9.25 -11.84 7.71
N PHE A 457 -7.98 -12.03 7.28
CA PHE A 457 -7.26 -11.03 6.51
C PHE A 457 -7.69 -11.07 5.04
N GLN A 458 -8.72 -10.32 4.72
CA GLN A 458 -9.18 -10.09 3.36
C GLN A 458 -8.63 -8.75 2.86
N HIS A 459 -8.36 -8.65 1.57
CA HIS A 459 -7.69 -7.49 0.99
C HIS A 459 -8.46 -6.95 -0.20
N ALA A 460 -8.48 -5.64 -0.31
CA ALA A 460 -8.95 -4.92 -1.48
C ALA A 460 -7.81 -4.71 -2.50
N SER A 461 -8.02 -3.83 -3.43
CA SER A 461 -7.03 -3.50 -4.47
C SER A 461 -6.95 -2.00 -4.68
N ILE A 462 -5.76 -1.52 -5.05
CA ILE A 462 -5.53 -0.15 -5.49
C ILE A 462 -4.62 -0.15 -6.72
N LEU A 463 -4.78 0.85 -7.57
CA LEU A 463 -3.87 1.15 -8.67
C LEU A 463 -3.31 2.55 -8.47
N THR A 464 -1.99 2.67 -8.50
CA THR A 464 -1.31 3.97 -8.49
C THR A 464 -0.63 4.19 -9.83
N LEU A 465 -0.99 5.26 -10.53
CA LEU A 465 -0.28 5.70 -11.72
C LEU A 465 0.70 6.80 -11.36
N ASN A 466 1.94 6.65 -11.80
CA ASN A 466 2.90 7.74 -11.85
C ASN A 466 3.07 8.17 -13.30
N ILE A 467 2.78 9.44 -13.56
CA ILE A 467 2.75 10.07 -14.87
C ILE A 467 3.88 11.09 -14.89
N ALA A 468 4.94 10.80 -15.62
CA ALA A 468 6.03 11.72 -15.82
C ALA A 468 5.61 12.81 -16.80
N LEU A 469 5.58 14.04 -16.37
CA LEU A 469 5.22 15.22 -17.15
C LEU A 469 6.47 15.99 -17.56
N ARG A 470 6.44 16.62 -18.75
CA ARG A 470 7.46 17.59 -19.18
C ARG A 470 7.27 18.95 -18.53
N ASN A 471 6.06 19.26 -18.11
CA ASN A 471 5.68 20.49 -17.38
C ASN A 471 4.32 20.28 -16.71
N TRP A 472 3.99 21.14 -15.74
CA TRP A 472 2.68 21.12 -15.07
C TRP A 472 2.00 22.51 -15.07
N ARG A 473 2.24 23.32 -16.12
CA ARG A 473 1.66 24.67 -16.31
C ARG A 473 0.15 24.71 -16.22
N PHE A 474 -0.52 23.62 -16.60
CA PHE A 474 -1.98 23.52 -16.54
C PHE A 474 -2.50 23.56 -15.09
N LEU A 475 -1.80 22.97 -14.12
CA LEU A 475 -2.12 23.09 -12.70
C LEU A 475 -1.83 24.49 -12.16
N ASP A 476 -0.71 25.08 -12.54
CA ASP A 476 -0.36 26.45 -12.20
C ASP A 476 -1.42 27.43 -12.74
N LYS A 477 -1.84 27.29 -14.01
CA LYS A 477 -2.92 28.09 -14.59
C LYS A 477 -4.26 27.86 -13.91
N LEU A 478 -4.57 26.62 -13.52
CA LEU A 478 -5.76 26.32 -12.73
C LEU A 478 -5.65 26.89 -11.30
N GLY A 479 -4.44 27.00 -10.75
CA GLY A 479 -4.17 27.52 -9.42
C GLY A 479 -4.49 26.52 -8.31
N VAL A 480 -4.18 25.23 -8.53
CA VAL A 480 -4.35 24.16 -7.54
C VAL A 480 -3.19 23.16 -7.61
N ALA A 481 -2.94 22.47 -6.51
CA ALA A 481 -1.94 21.41 -6.43
C ALA A 481 -2.51 20.04 -6.80
N CYS A 482 -3.80 19.83 -6.62
CA CYS A 482 -4.45 18.55 -6.90
C CYS A 482 -5.92 18.73 -7.30
N VAL A 483 -6.46 17.70 -7.95
CA VAL A 483 -7.86 17.61 -8.36
C VAL A 483 -8.44 16.28 -7.91
N ARG A 484 -9.69 16.30 -7.46
CA ARG A 484 -10.48 15.12 -7.14
C ARG A 484 -11.64 14.99 -8.12
N TRP A 485 -11.82 13.77 -8.63
CA TRP A 485 -13.01 13.41 -9.38
C TRP A 485 -13.55 12.10 -8.80
N PHE A 486 -14.51 12.17 -7.91
CA PHE A 486 -14.98 11.03 -7.12
C PHE A 486 -15.56 9.90 -7.95
N GLU A 487 -16.18 10.22 -9.10
CA GLU A 487 -16.73 9.25 -10.05
C GLU A 487 -15.76 8.96 -11.23
N GLY A 488 -14.57 9.56 -11.22
CA GLY A 488 -13.57 9.40 -12.28
C GLY A 488 -12.84 8.07 -12.21
N PHE A 489 -12.11 7.73 -13.26
CA PHE A 489 -11.20 6.59 -13.26
C PHE A 489 -10.19 6.69 -12.11
N GLY A 490 -9.51 7.84 -11.96
CA GLY A 490 -8.70 8.16 -10.80
C GLY A 490 -9.38 9.23 -9.95
N TRP A 491 -9.69 8.90 -8.70
CA TRP A 491 -10.39 9.84 -7.83
C TRP A 491 -9.53 11.02 -7.40
N TRP A 492 -8.23 10.83 -7.23
CA TRP A 492 -7.27 11.87 -6.86
C TRP A 492 -6.14 11.94 -7.88
N THR A 493 -5.80 13.15 -8.29
CA THR A 493 -4.71 13.45 -9.22
C THR A 493 -3.98 14.69 -8.72
N GLY A 494 -2.69 14.58 -8.45
CA GLY A 494 -2.00 15.72 -7.85
C GLY A 494 -0.48 15.64 -7.85
N LEU A 495 0.10 16.80 -7.52
CA LEU A 495 1.52 16.97 -7.24
C LEU A 495 1.81 16.59 -5.78
N ARG A 496 3.08 16.25 -5.53
CA ARG A 496 3.64 16.09 -4.19
C ARG A 496 4.80 17.03 -3.98
N ARG A 497 4.88 17.60 -2.79
CA ARG A 497 6.02 18.36 -2.34
C ARG A 497 6.93 17.44 -1.54
N ASN A 498 8.10 17.12 -2.09
CA ASN A 498 9.01 16.17 -1.46
C ASN A 498 9.85 16.82 -0.36
N LEU A 499 10.28 15.98 0.58
CA LEU A 499 11.31 16.32 1.54
C LEU A 499 12.66 16.50 0.83
N ILE A 500 13.48 17.43 1.34
CA ILE A 500 14.87 17.61 0.94
C ILE A 500 15.71 16.64 1.77
N LEU A 501 16.56 15.86 1.09
CA LEU A 501 17.44 14.88 1.72
C LEU A 501 18.83 15.46 1.93
N ASP A 502 19.25 15.61 3.19
CA ASP A 502 20.61 16.10 3.56
C ASP A 502 21.01 17.40 2.81
N GLY A 503 20.04 18.28 2.59
CA GLY A 503 20.25 19.55 1.86
C GLY A 503 20.15 19.44 0.33
N HIS A 504 19.85 18.26 -0.22
CA HIS A 504 19.75 18.02 -1.66
C HIS A 504 18.29 17.93 -2.13
N GLU A 505 17.90 18.77 -3.06
CA GLU A 505 16.66 18.60 -3.82
C GLU A 505 16.87 17.56 -4.91
N THR A 506 15.96 16.58 -5.02
CA THR A 506 16.09 15.49 -5.99
C THR A 506 15.44 15.79 -7.34
N GLN A 507 14.44 16.67 -7.36
CA GLN A 507 13.76 17.14 -8.57
C GLN A 507 13.20 18.55 -8.35
N PRO A 508 13.05 19.39 -9.41
CA PRO A 508 12.50 20.74 -9.28
C PRO A 508 10.99 20.74 -9.03
N LEU A 509 10.49 21.72 -8.28
CA LEU A 509 9.05 22.01 -8.17
C LEU A 509 8.75 23.35 -8.87
N ASP A 510 8.76 23.33 -10.20
CA ASP A 510 8.63 24.49 -11.10
C ASP A 510 7.68 24.10 -12.24
N PRO A 511 6.62 24.90 -12.52
CA PRO A 511 5.65 24.59 -13.58
C PRO A 511 6.24 24.36 -14.97
N ASP A 512 7.39 24.97 -15.25
CA ASP A 512 8.08 24.86 -16.54
C ASP A 512 9.05 23.68 -16.62
N LYS A 513 9.16 22.89 -15.56
CA LYS A 513 10.07 21.75 -15.45
C LYS A 513 9.33 20.42 -15.35
N PRO A 514 9.99 19.33 -15.74
CA PRO A 514 9.45 17.98 -15.56
C PRO A 514 9.12 17.69 -14.10
N PHE A 515 8.03 16.95 -13.88
CA PHE A 515 7.59 16.49 -12.56
C PHE A 515 6.76 15.21 -12.66
N VAL A 516 6.59 14.49 -11.54
CA VAL A 516 5.71 13.32 -11.49
C VAL A 516 4.35 13.70 -10.94
N LEU A 517 3.33 13.56 -11.77
CA LEU A 517 1.93 13.61 -11.36
C LEU A 517 1.50 12.21 -10.91
N THR A 518 0.87 12.10 -9.76
CA THR A 518 0.34 10.82 -9.30
C THR A 518 -1.17 10.79 -9.37
N GLN A 519 -1.72 9.66 -9.81
CA GLN A 519 -3.15 9.39 -9.83
C GLN A 519 -3.44 8.14 -9.00
N TYR A 520 -4.41 8.23 -8.06
CA TYR A 520 -4.91 7.10 -7.27
C TYR A 520 -6.23 6.61 -7.82
N ILE A 521 -6.31 5.31 -8.06
CA ILE A 521 -7.47 4.64 -8.61
C ILE A 521 -7.97 3.61 -7.60
N PRO A 522 -9.10 3.87 -6.91
CA PRO A 522 -9.76 2.91 -6.02
C PRO A 522 -10.63 1.93 -6.81
N PHE A 523 -10.98 0.84 -6.17
CA PHE A 523 -11.92 -0.15 -6.69
C PHE A 523 -13.03 -0.39 -5.66
N PRO A 524 -13.82 0.63 -5.29
CA PRO A 524 -14.95 0.46 -4.40
C PRO A 524 -15.98 -0.49 -5.02
N GLN A 525 -16.62 -1.30 -4.19
CA GLN A 525 -17.61 -2.28 -4.61
C GLN A 525 -18.88 -2.09 -3.76
N PRO A 526 -19.54 -0.92 -3.84
CA PRO A 526 -20.68 -0.60 -2.97
C PRO A 526 -21.81 -1.61 -3.16
N GLY A 527 -22.38 -2.08 -2.05
CA GLY A 527 -23.47 -3.05 -2.05
C GLY A 527 -23.08 -4.50 -2.37
N VAL A 528 -21.82 -4.78 -2.65
CA VAL A 528 -21.33 -6.16 -2.82
C VAL A 528 -20.96 -6.74 -1.45
N PRO A 529 -21.51 -7.91 -1.07
CA PRO A 529 -21.22 -8.52 0.22
C PRO A 529 -19.73 -8.78 0.44
N PHE A 530 -19.29 -8.71 1.70
CA PHE A 530 -17.96 -9.14 2.11
C PHE A 530 -17.96 -10.67 2.32
N PRO A 531 -16.93 -11.41 1.86
CA PRO A 531 -15.67 -10.93 1.26
C PRO A 531 -15.66 -10.85 -0.29
N GLU A 532 -16.79 -11.06 -0.96
CA GLU A 532 -16.90 -11.07 -2.43
C GLU A 532 -16.47 -9.74 -3.05
N CYS A 533 -16.74 -8.62 -2.37
CA CYS A 533 -16.28 -7.28 -2.78
C CYS A 533 -14.75 -7.20 -2.95
N CYS A 534 -13.99 -7.85 -2.09
CA CYS A 534 -12.53 -7.93 -2.20
C CYS A 534 -12.08 -8.66 -3.48
N THR A 535 -12.78 -9.74 -3.83
CA THR A 535 -12.50 -10.49 -5.06
C THR A 535 -12.90 -9.69 -6.29
N ALA A 536 -14.05 -9.04 -6.27
CA ALA A 536 -14.52 -8.19 -7.37
C ALA A 536 -13.53 -7.05 -7.66
N ALA A 537 -13.03 -6.37 -6.62
CA ALA A 537 -12.01 -5.32 -6.76
C ALA A 537 -10.73 -5.83 -7.43
N ARG A 538 -10.22 -7.00 -7.03
CA ARG A 538 -9.04 -7.61 -7.66
C ARG A 538 -9.29 -8.02 -9.10
N MET A 539 -10.44 -8.61 -9.40
CA MET A 539 -10.81 -8.98 -10.76
C MET A 539 -10.88 -7.76 -11.67
N GLN A 540 -11.46 -6.66 -11.20
CA GLN A 540 -11.50 -5.41 -11.93
C GLN A 540 -10.08 -4.89 -12.23
N LEU A 541 -9.20 -4.81 -11.21
CA LEU A 541 -7.82 -4.37 -11.40
C LEU A 541 -7.05 -5.24 -12.39
N PHE A 542 -7.16 -6.57 -12.26
CA PHE A 542 -6.34 -7.48 -13.06
C PHE A 542 -6.91 -7.78 -14.45
N SER A 543 -8.16 -7.39 -14.73
CA SER A 543 -8.76 -7.51 -16.06
C SER A 543 -8.37 -6.38 -17.02
N MET A 544 -7.84 -5.27 -16.50
CA MET A 544 -7.42 -4.13 -17.33
C MET A 544 -6.04 -4.36 -17.91
N SER A 545 -5.85 -4.13 -19.21
CA SER A 545 -4.52 -4.02 -19.82
C SER A 545 -3.86 -2.69 -19.46
N PHE A 546 -2.55 -2.54 -19.68
CA PHE A 546 -1.90 -1.23 -19.55
C PHE A 546 -2.49 -0.21 -20.52
N ALA A 547 -2.81 -0.63 -21.75
CA ALA A 547 -3.42 0.24 -22.75
C ALA A 547 -4.79 0.78 -22.30
N ASP A 548 -5.62 -0.06 -21.64
CA ASP A 548 -6.91 0.38 -21.07
C ASP A 548 -6.70 1.43 -19.96
N ILE A 549 -5.72 1.19 -19.10
CA ILE A 549 -5.37 2.10 -18.00
C ILE A 549 -4.87 3.44 -18.53
N GLU A 550 -3.95 3.41 -19.51
CA GLU A 550 -3.41 4.60 -20.14
C GLU A 550 -4.50 5.39 -20.86
N ALA A 551 -5.37 4.72 -21.64
CA ALA A 551 -6.47 5.36 -22.34
C ALA A 551 -7.46 6.03 -21.38
N ALA A 552 -7.84 5.37 -20.29
CA ALA A 552 -8.74 5.92 -19.29
C ALA A 552 -8.12 7.13 -18.57
N SER A 553 -6.83 7.05 -18.22
CA SER A 553 -6.12 8.19 -17.62
C SER A 553 -6.00 9.36 -18.60
N ARG A 554 -5.65 9.10 -19.87
CA ARG A 554 -5.57 10.09 -20.94
C ARG A 554 -6.89 10.83 -21.13
N GLU A 555 -7.98 10.07 -21.23
CA GLU A 555 -9.33 10.64 -21.35
C GLU A 555 -9.66 11.54 -20.16
N GLN A 556 -9.44 11.05 -18.94
CA GLN A 556 -9.72 11.79 -17.72
C GLN A 556 -8.89 13.06 -17.61
N LEU A 557 -7.57 13.00 -17.80
CA LEU A 557 -6.69 14.16 -17.68
C LEU A 557 -6.99 15.20 -18.77
N THR A 558 -7.27 14.75 -20.00
CA THR A 558 -7.67 15.64 -21.11
C THR A 558 -8.97 16.36 -20.78
N LYS A 559 -9.96 15.66 -20.22
CA LYS A 559 -11.25 16.25 -19.84
C LYS A 559 -11.11 17.24 -18.69
N MET A 560 -10.30 16.92 -17.68
CA MET A 560 -10.05 17.80 -16.54
C MET A 560 -9.19 19.03 -16.89
N PHE A 561 -8.10 18.82 -17.60
CA PHE A 561 -7.03 19.81 -17.73
C PHE A 561 -6.88 20.41 -19.14
N GLY A 562 -7.51 19.84 -20.16
CA GLY A 562 -7.50 20.38 -21.52
C GLY A 562 -7.93 21.85 -21.58
N PRO A 563 -8.99 22.31 -20.88
CA PRO A 563 -9.37 23.72 -20.82
C PRO A 563 -8.28 24.64 -20.24
N TYR A 564 -7.33 24.08 -19.50
CA TYR A 564 -6.20 24.81 -18.90
C TYR A 564 -4.91 24.67 -19.71
N GLY A 565 -4.98 24.04 -20.89
CA GLY A 565 -3.88 23.93 -21.83
C GLY A 565 -3.08 22.64 -21.76
N PHE A 566 -3.54 21.63 -21.01
CA PHE A 566 -2.95 20.29 -21.02
C PHE A 566 -3.17 19.60 -22.37
N ASP A 567 -2.13 18.98 -22.87
CA ASP A 567 -2.16 18.11 -24.05
C ASP A 567 -1.35 16.86 -23.76
N TRP A 568 -1.98 15.69 -23.84
CA TRP A 568 -1.36 14.43 -23.46
C TRP A 568 -0.11 14.12 -24.28
N ASP A 569 -0.18 14.29 -25.61
CA ASP A 569 0.92 13.89 -26.50
C ASP A 569 2.13 14.82 -26.38
N ARG A 570 1.91 16.08 -25.98
CA ARG A 570 2.96 17.05 -25.73
C ARG A 570 3.53 16.96 -24.32
N ASP A 571 2.68 16.83 -23.30
CA ASP A 571 3.05 17.07 -21.90
C ASP A 571 3.42 15.79 -21.15
N VAL A 572 2.95 14.61 -21.59
CA VAL A 572 3.27 13.34 -20.95
C VAL A 572 4.51 12.71 -21.56
N ALA A 573 5.50 12.42 -20.74
CA ALA A 573 6.75 11.76 -21.15
C ALA A 573 6.75 10.26 -20.88
N GLY A 574 5.98 9.80 -19.89
CA GLY A 574 5.88 8.40 -19.53
C GLY A 574 4.81 8.11 -18.48
N VAL A 575 4.33 6.89 -18.46
CA VAL A 575 3.33 6.41 -17.50
C VAL A 575 3.75 5.05 -16.98
N VAL A 576 3.64 4.85 -15.66
CA VAL A 576 3.86 3.56 -15.02
C VAL A 576 2.67 3.21 -14.14
N ALA A 577 2.13 2.01 -14.34
CA ALA A 577 1.01 1.47 -13.58
C ALA A 577 1.52 0.55 -12.46
N ASN A 578 1.23 0.90 -11.21
CA ASN A 578 1.57 0.12 -10.04
C ASN A 578 0.31 -0.57 -9.50
N ARG A 579 0.12 -1.83 -9.89
CA ARG A 579 -1.03 -2.63 -9.46
C ARG A 579 -0.75 -3.24 -8.10
N GLN A 580 -1.61 -2.97 -7.12
CA GLN A 580 -1.54 -3.58 -5.79
C GLN A 580 -2.81 -4.42 -5.59
N GLY A 581 -2.71 -5.72 -5.83
CA GLY A 581 -3.87 -6.63 -5.80
C GLY A 581 -4.37 -6.94 -4.39
N HIS A 582 -3.53 -6.70 -3.38
CA HIS A 582 -3.80 -6.99 -1.98
C HIS A 582 -3.42 -5.81 -1.07
N ALA A 583 -3.70 -4.60 -1.48
CA ALA A 583 -3.61 -3.40 -0.67
C ALA A 583 -4.97 -2.68 -0.66
N TYR A 584 -5.58 -2.50 0.48
CA TYR A 584 -5.10 -2.83 1.83
C TYR A 584 -5.89 -4.01 2.39
N PHE A 585 -5.52 -4.53 3.61
CA PHE A 585 -6.44 -5.41 4.34
C PHE A 585 -7.71 -4.62 4.71
N VAL A 586 -8.82 -5.31 4.83
CA VAL A 586 -10.12 -4.68 5.12
C VAL A 586 -10.50 -4.97 6.56
N GLY A 587 -10.42 -3.95 7.42
CA GLY A 587 -10.81 -4.01 8.82
C GLY A 587 -12.32 -3.93 8.96
N THR A 588 -13.01 -5.09 8.89
CA THR A 588 -14.47 -5.17 9.09
C THR A 588 -14.84 -5.16 10.56
N PRO A 589 -16.13 -4.96 10.92
CA PRO A 589 -16.56 -5.03 12.32
C PRO A 589 -16.13 -6.32 13.02
N GLY A 590 -15.45 -6.16 14.17
CA GLY A 590 -14.89 -7.25 14.97
C GLY A 590 -13.46 -7.65 14.63
N PHE A 591 -12.83 -7.03 13.66
CA PHE A 591 -11.46 -7.37 13.26
C PHE A 591 -10.43 -6.97 14.32
N PHE A 592 -10.58 -5.80 14.95
CA PHE A 592 -9.55 -5.24 15.84
C PHE A 592 -9.62 -5.75 17.28
N PHE A 593 -10.82 -6.00 17.79
CA PHE A 593 -11.05 -6.39 19.20
C PHE A 593 -11.69 -7.76 19.36
N GLY A 594 -11.89 -8.49 18.26
CA GLY A 594 -12.57 -9.77 18.26
C GLY A 594 -14.10 -9.64 18.33
N LYS A 595 -14.78 -10.74 18.05
CA LYS A 595 -16.24 -10.81 18.01
C LYS A 595 -16.71 -12.12 18.62
N ASP A 596 -17.87 -12.12 19.27
CA ASP A 596 -18.54 -13.32 19.79
C ASP A 596 -17.63 -14.15 20.75
N GLY A 597 -16.81 -13.46 21.56
CA GLY A 597 -15.90 -14.11 22.52
C GLY A 597 -14.60 -14.67 21.92
N LYS A 598 -14.39 -14.53 20.62
CA LYS A 598 -13.12 -14.89 19.95
C LYS A 598 -12.10 -13.76 20.06
N LEU A 599 -10.82 -14.13 20.12
CA LEU A 599 -9.71 -13.17 20.03
C LEU A 599 -9.70 -12.49 18.66
N ALA A 600 -9.17 -11.27 18.62
CA ALA A 600 -8.90 -10.60 17.36
C ALA A 600 -7.90 -11.42 16.52
N PRO A 601 -8.07 -11.51 15.19
CA PRO A 601 -7.19 -12.28 14.33
C PRO A 601 -5.70 -11.89 14.47
N LYS A 602 -5.42 -10.61 14.63
CA LYS A 602 -4.06 -10.10 14.85
C LYS A 602 -3.45 -10.63 16.15
N ASP A 603 -4.22 -10.72 17.24
CA ASP A 603 -3.71 -11.15 18.54
C ASP A 603 -3.34 -12.63 18.57
N VAL A 604 -3.98 -13.44 17.72
CA VAL A 604 -3.60 -14.84 17.50
C VAL A 604 -2.25 -14.90 16.76
N LEU A 605 -2.11 -14.15 15.67
CA LEU A 605 -0.95 -14.24 14.77
C LEU A 605 0.28 -13.48 15.29
N GLN A 606 0.12 -12.53 16.20
CA GLN A 606 1.25 -11.92 16.90
C GLN A 606 1.96 -12.88 17.87
N LYS A 607 1.36 -14.03 18.18
CA LYS A 607 2.03 -15.10 18.93
C LYS A 607 2.76 -16.01 17.95
N PRO A 608 4.04 -16.37 18.23
CA PRO A 608 4.73 -17.34 17.39
C PRO A 608 4.17 -18.74 17.60
N PHE A 609 4.17 -19.54 16.55
CA PHE A 609 3.92 -20.97 16.69
C PHE A 609 5.25 -21.71 16.68
N HIS A 610 5.76 -22.03 17.88
CA HIS A 610 7.06 -22.66 18.11
C HIS A 610 8.20 -21.93 17.37
N ARG A 611 8.69 -22.47 16.23
CA ARG A 611 9.81 -21.90 15.48
C ARG A 611 9.39 -20.97 14.36
N ILE A 612 8.11 -20.73 14.20
CA ILE A 612 7.55 -19.87 13.16
C ILE A 612 6.91 -18.63 13.81
N ALA A 613 7.46 -17.47 13.53
CA ALA A 613 6.87 -16.19 13.88
C ALA A 613 6.26 -15.52 12.64
N PHE A 614 5.25 -14.68 12.84
CA PHE A 614 4.59 -13.92 11.78
C PHE A 614 4.90 -12.44 11.94
N SER A 615 5.06 -11.75 10.83
CA SER A 615 5.35 -10.33 10.80
C SER A 615 4.68 -9.72 9.58
N HIS A 616 4.13 -8.57 9.70
CA HIS A 616 3.63 -7.71 8.62
C HIS A 616 2.85 -6.56 9.23
N SER A 617 2.83 -5.40 8.58
CA SER A 617 2.11 -4.21 9.05
C SER A 617 0.61 -4.45 9.32
N GLU A 618 -0.05 -5.36 8.60
CA GLU A 618 -1.46 -5.68 8.82
C GLU A 618 -1.76 -6.28 10.21
N LEU A 619 -0.75 -6.86 10.89
CA LEU A 619 -0.89 -7.37 12.25
C LEU A 619 -1.00 -6.27 13.31
N SER A 620 -0.61 -5.05 12.99
CA SER A 620 -0.86 -3.87 13.83
C SER A 620 -2.22 -3.23 13.58
N GLY A 621 -2.93 -3.64 12.52
CA GLY A 621 -4.22 -3.06 12.14
C GLY A 621 -4.13 -1.79 11.30
N ALA A 622 -2.92 -1.36 10.91
CA ALA A 622 -2.69 -0.25 9.99
C ALA A 622 -1.47 -0.55 9.10
N GLN A 623 -1.67 -0.56 7.78
CA GLN A 623 -0.58 -0.86 6.84
C GLN A 623 0.24 0.39 6.55
N MET A 624 1.20 0.66 7.43
CA MET A 624 2.18 1.75 7.33
C MET A 624 3.60 1.19 7.42
N TRP A 625 4.61 1.97 7.02
CA TRP A 625 6.01 1.54 7.13
C TRP A 625 6.45 1.43 8.60
N GLU A 626 5.95 2.31 9.44
CA GLU A 626 6.23 2.35 10.88
C GLU A 626 5.75 1.06 11.56
N THR A 627 4.49 0.70 11.32
CA THR A 627 3.90 -0.53 11.87
C THR A 627 4.56 -1.78 11.28
N ALA A 628 5.03 -1.72 10.03
CA ALA A 628 5.83 -2.79 9.44
C ALA A 628 7.17 -2.97 10.17
N ALA A 629 7.83 -1.88 10.56
CA ALA A 629 9.07 -1.93 11.33
C ALA A 629 8.84 -2.48 12.74
N GLU A 630 7.79 -2.03 13.44
CA GLU A 630 7.41 -2.52 14.77
C GLU A 630 7.11 -4.03 14.77
N GLU A 631 6.36 -4.51 13.78
CA GLU A 631 6.07 -5.92 13.62
C GLU A 631 7.31 -6.73 13.27
N GLY A 632 8.23 -6.18 12.47
CA GLY A 632 9.53 -6.76 12.20
C GLY A 632 10.37 -6.92 13.46
N GLU A 633 10.44 -5.89 14.29
CA GLU A 633 11.13 -5.90 15.58
C GLU A 633 10.51 -6.93 16.54
N ARG A 634 9.18 -6.95 16.65
CA ARG A 634 8.47 -7.92 17.51
C ARG A 634 8.81 -9.36 17.12
N ALA A 635 8.71 -9.69 15.84
CA ALA A 635 9.01 -11.03 15.35
C ALA A 635 10.49 -11.39 15.50
N ALA A 636 11.41 -10.45 15.26
CA ALA A 636 12.82 -10.65 15.50
C ALA A 636 13.12 -10.99 16.97
N LYS A 637 12.56 -10.25 17.93
CA LYS A 637 12.72 -10.53 19.37
C LYS A 637 12.20 -11.92 19.75
N GLN A 638 11.12 -12.39 19.12
CA GLN A 638 10.57 -13.72 19.36
C GLN A 638 11.52 -14.83 18.89
N VAL A 639 12.13 -14.69 17.70
CA VAL A 639 13.03 -15.71 17.17
C VAL A 639 14.42 -15.67 17.79
N LEU A 640 14.89 -14.50 18.25
CA LEU A 640 16.16 -14.37 18.97
C LEU A 640 16.25 -15.23 20.24
N ALA A 641 15.11 -15.54 20.85
CA ALA A 641 15.03 -16.45 21.99
C ALA A 641 15.23 -17.93 21.60
N LEU A 642 15.23 -18.25 20.29
CA LEU A 642 15.31 -19.61 19.75
C LEU A 642 16.68 -19.94 19.11
N ILE A 643 17.57 -18.94 18.94
CA ILE A 643 18.84 -19.06 18.22
C ILE A 643 20.07 -18.75 19.08
#